data_eefad2fe2e171f25bf4cd1c34b9fe130
#
_entry.id   eefad2fe2e171f25bf4cd1c34b9fe130
#
_cell.length_a   1.000
_cell.length_b   1.000
_cell.length_c   1.000
_cell.angle_alpha   90.00
_cell.angle_beta   90.00
_cell.angle_gamma   90.00
#
_symmetry.space_group_name_H-M   'P 1'
#
loop_
_entity.id
_entity.type
_entity.pdbx_description
1 polymer ?
#
loop_
_entity_poly.entity_id
_entity_poly.type
_entity_poly.pdbx_seq_one_letter_code
_entity_poly.pdbx_strand_id
1 'polypeptide(L)'
;MWFLKVPVLFFLVSIFISTAGHADAVSVVFGSFQNRDAAETQRIHIQKLVSVTLDIVQVEIEGNEYHRLVSPSFSSSEAEILASDARSRGLSVWYLRDVQPVAQDSSQNISAETTRNYAVPSLRQVNRSIRSPSVDPRAQIKAAVADGRSTPAKPEALQLKTADGRVPIAVSYMPDAEIAVDGVIDEAEWKQLAVYDQMLVSNPDTLETPKYGTETRFLYTDDGFYVSAVMVQPADTIVARLSSRDQRVNRDGYMIALDTSGDGLYGYWFEVNLGGSVRDGKMAPERSLTNQWDGPWIGRSAQTDNGWSVEFFLPWSMMSLPDRSGVREMGIWASRKVAHMDEQYAWPALPFSQGRFMSALQPLQFPVLETKRQLAVFPYVSGTHDEIAGDQDFKGGVDLAWRPTTNIQLTATLNPDFGAVESDDVVVNLTAFETFFPEKRLFFLEGNENFITTPRSDVTRFGSSRGGGARSTPSSFTPEPTTLVNTRRIGGAPRHLSVPDDVDVESVELSKPTDLLGAVKATGSAGAFRYGVLAAFEDEVEIVGTNSETGERVMVREDGRDFAVIRGLYETTGSGRRSVGYMGTMVQLPGTDAITHGIDGHFLSSGGRFSVDSQILASDVDGMGYGMFHDFRFNQGNGITHNGSIDYIDDNLDINDFGFISRGDVIEAQYGVFRNKSRGLKRFRQVSNSFFIGGQSNTDGFVVRNGIFSSHRFTFKNNSRLGFRGNYFGRRWDDRNSRGNGMFKVDGRFFLNVSYGTDTSKNFAWSAALNAQQEDLNGSWSPGPDIGFTWSPNDRLSLDLDFQYKDRNGWLLYRGGSNLAQYDAEDFKIQLANDFFITARQQLRFTMQWAGIKAKATNYWRVPVSEGELISRETEPEPGEEDFTLSRLTAQLRYRWELGPLSDLFVVYTRGSRLTDNDLDTGFDDLWLDALEKPVADILVVKLRYRFGF
;
A
#
# COMPACT_ATOMS: atom_id res chain seq x y z
N MET A 1 -41.52 -0.51 -17.89
CA MET A 1 -41.46 -1.91 -17.49
C MET A 1 -40.04 -2.20 -16.90
N TRP A 2 -39.57 -1.36 -16.00
CA TRP A 2 -38.16 -1.33 -15.55
C TRP A 2 -37.97 -1.49 -14.03
N PHE A 3 -38.97 -2.06 -13.33
CA PHE A 3 -38.98 -2.13 -11.85
C PHE A 3 -39.11 -3.55 -11.27
N LEU A 4 -38.77 -4.61 -12.02
CA LEU A 4 -39.07 -5.98 -11.59
C LEU A 4 -37.87 -6.96 -11.58
N LYS A 5 -36.62 -6.51 -11.69
CA LYS A 5 -35.44 -7.41 -11.57
C LYS A 5 -34.46 -7.05 -10.43
N VAL A 6 -34.83 -6.21 -9.49
CA VAL A 6 -33.98 -5.82 -8.33
C VAL A 6 -34.20 -6.64 -7.03
N PRO A 7 -35.18 -7.55 -6.91
CA PRO A 7 -35.41 -8.23 -5.62
C PRO A 7 -34.51 -9.45 -5.33
N VAL A 8 -33.63 -9.89 -6.21
CA VAL A 8 -32.82 -11.10 -5.97
C VAL A 8 -31.59 -10.86 -5.10
N LEU A 9 -31.06 -9.66 -5.07
CA LEU A 9 -29.86 -9.34 -4.26
C LEU A 9 -30.19 -9.10 -2.77
N PHE A 10 -31.46 -8.79 -2.43
CA PHE A 10 -31.89 -8.66 -1.03
C PHE A 10 -32.28 -10.01 -0.39
N PHE A 11 -32.49 -11.06 -1.20
CA PHE A 11 -32.91 -12.37 -0.69
C PHE A 11 -31.74 -13.27 -0.28
N LEU A 12 -30.54 -13.02 -0.77
CA LEU A 12 -29.34 -13.79 -0.38
C LEU A 12 -28.77 -13.41 0.98
N VAL A 13 -29.06 -12.22 1.50
CA VAL A 13 -28.71 -11.83 2.88
C VAL A 13 -29.71 -12.41 3.90
N SER A 14 -30.90 -12.80 3.45
CA SER A 14 -31.94 -13.36 4.35
C SER A 14 -31.93 -14.90 4.46
N ILE A 15 -31.18 -15.59 3.62
CA ILE A 15 -31.14 -17.09 3.61
C ILE A 15 -30.05 -17.63 4.56
N PHE A 16 -29.12 -16.82 5.03
CA PHE A 16 -28.15 -17.24 6.05
C PHE A 16 -28.63 -17.10 7.50
N ILE A 17 -29.87 -16.69 7.74
CA ILE A 17 -30.48 -16.54 9.11
C ILE A 17 -31.46 -17.66 9.45
N SER A 18 -31.59 -18.68 8.64
CA SER A 18 -32.61 -19.73 8.92
C SER A 18 -32.06 -21.16 8.85
N THR A 19 -31.07 -21.44 9.71
CA THR A 19 -30.92 -22.75 10.31
C THR A 19 -30.77 -22.55 11.81
N ALA A 20 -31.90 -22.51 12.50
CA ALA A 20 -32.00 -22.53 13.95
C ALA A 20 -31.55 -23.91 14.47
N GLY A 21 -30.24 -24.05 14.66
CA GLY A 21 -29.70 -24.93 15.66
C GLY A 21 -29.85 -24.24 17.03
N HIS A 22 -30.22 -24.94 18.06
CA HIS A 22 -30.49 -24.54 19.44
C HIS A 22 -29.72 -23.27 19.84
N ALA A 23 -30.47 -22.23 20.22
CA ALA A 23 -29.91 -20.97 20.71
C ALA A 23 -29.19 -21.25 22.03
N ASP A 24 -27.85 -21.28 22.00
CA ASP A 24 -27.03 -21.32 23.21
C ASP A 24 -27.32 -20.02 24.00
N ALA A 25 -27.80 -20.18 25.20
CA ALA A 25 -28.05 -19.07 26.14
C ALA A 25 -26.71 -18.52 26.61
N VAL A 26 -26.46 -17.24 26.39
CA VAL A 26 -25.22 -16.54 26.72
C VAL A 26 -25.48 -15.43 27.72
N SER A 27 -24.73 -15.41 28.83
CA SER A 27 -24.77 -14.30 29.81
C SER A 27 -23.52 -13.44 29.68
N VAL A 28 -23.64 -12.12 29.88
CA VAL A 28 -22.55 -11.17 29.88
C VAL A 28 -22.08 -10.96 31.32
N VAL A 29 -20.76 -11.13 31.55
CA VAL A 29 -20.15 -10.93 32.87
C VAL A 29 -19.49 -9.57 32.92
N PHE A 30 -19.78 -8.80 33.96
CA PHE A 30 -19.35 -7.42 34.17
C PHE A 30 -18.21 -7.28 35.20
N GLY A 31 -17.81 -8.36 35.85
CA GLY A 31 -16.73 -8.37 36.83
C GLY A 31 -16.71 -9.63 37.67
N SER A 32 -15.58 -9.92 38.29
CA SER A 32 -15.36 -11.04 39.21
C SER A 32 -14.63 -10.51 40.43
N PHE A 33 -15.20 -10.71 41.63
CA PHE A 33 -14.74 -10.11 42.88
C PHE A 33 -14.52 -11.17 43.98
N GLN A 34 -13.47 -11.06 44.75
CA GLN A 34 -13.20 -11.97 45.89
C GLN A 34 -14.08 -11.71 47.09
N ASN A 35 -14.76 -10.56 47.15
CA ASN A 35 -15.62 -10.16 48.26
C ASN A 35 -17.01 -9.78 47.70
N ARG A 36 -18.08 -10.31 48.33
CA ARG A 36 -19.46 -10.04 47.94
C ARG A 36 -19.85 -8.56 48.10
N ASP A 37 -19.30 -7.87 49.12
CA ASP A 37 -19.63 -6.46 49.33
C ASP A 37 -19.00 -5.57 48.24
N ALA A 38 -17.83 -5.94 47.75
CA ALA A 38 -17.21 -5.30 46.60
C ALA A 38 -18.03 -5.54 45.30
N ALA A 39 -18.52 -6.75 45.10
CA ALA A 39 -19.42 -7.09 44.00
C ALA A 39 -20.71 -6.28 44.05
N GLU A 40 -21.32 -6.16 45.24
CA GLU A 40 -22.57 -5.39 45.43
C GLU A 40 -22.38 -3.90 45.18
N THR A 41 -21.24 -3.34 45.64
CA THR A 41 -20.88 -1.93 45.37
C THR A 41 -20.75 -1.67 43.88
N GLN A 42 -20.05 -2.54 43.18
CA GLN A 42 -19.89 -2.43 41.74
C GLN A 42 -21.22 -2.70 40.99
N ARG A 43 -22.07 -3.63 41.45
CA ARG A 43 -23.38 -3.88 40.91
C ARG A 43 -24.21 -2.61 40.88
N ILE A 44 -24.26 -1.89 42.01
CA ILE A 44 -24.99 -0.62 42.12
C ILE A 44 -24.45 0.44 41.17
N HIS A 45 -23.15 0.48 40.96
CA HIS A 45 -22.53 1.42 40.05
C HIS A 45 -22.79 1.07 38.59
N ILE A 46 -22.55 -0.18 38.18
CA ILE A 46 -22.74 -0.65 36.81
C ILE A 46 -24.24 -0.66 36.43
N GLN A 47 -25.12 -0.98 37.38
CA GLN A 47 -26.59 -0.97 37.17
C GLN A 47 -27.14 0.39 36.72
N LYS A 48 -26.44 1.49 37.04
CA LYS A 48 -26.77 2.84 36.55
C LYS A 48 -26.35 3.10 35.12
N LEU A 49 -25.42 2.29 34.63
CA LEU A 49 -24.81 2.43 33.32
C LEU A 49 -25.39 1.47 32.27
N VAL A 50 -26.00 0.39 32.70
CA VAL A 50 -26.58 -0.63 31.80
C VAL A 50 -28.09 -0.78 32.05
N SER A 51 -28.83 -1.11 30.99
CA SER A 51 -30.30 -1.21 31.00
C SER A 51 -30.83 -2.58 31.43
N VAL A 52 -29.96 -3.48 31.89
CA VAL A 52 -30.29 -4.84 32.33
C VAL A 52 -29.99 -5.03 33.79
N THR A 53 -30.82 -5.87 34.48
CA THR A 53 -30.58 -6.22 35.88
C THR A 53 -29.38 -7.15 35.98
N LEU A 54 -28.45 -6.91 36.91
CA LEU A 54 -27.27 -7.74 37.14
C LEU A 54 -27.44 -8.56 38.42
N ASP A 55 -27.15 -9.85 38.31
CA ASP A 55 -27.12 -10.78 39.43
C ASP A 55 -25.71 -11.06 39.90
N ILE A 56 -25.54 -11.36 41.21
CA ILE A 56 -24.25 -11.79 41.75
C ILE A 56 -24.27 -13.32 41.86
N VAL A 57 -23.47 -13.98 41.08
CA VAL A 57 -23.33 -15.44 41.04
C VAL A 57 -22.00 -15.81 41.70
N GLN A 58 -22.06 -16.69 42.70
CA GLN A 58 -20.89 -17.24 43.37
C GLN A 58 -20.30 -18.36 42.51
N VAL A 59 -19.00 -18.28 42.23
CA VAL A 59 -18.26 -19.27 41.43
C VAL A 59 -16.96 -19.61 42.10
N GLU A 60 -16.52 -20.85 42.03
CA GLU A 60 -15.24 -21.32 42.50
C GLU A 60 -14.28 -21.45 41.31
N ILE A 61 -13.12 -20.81 41.40
CA ILE A 61 -12.08 -20.87 40.36
C ILE A 61 -10.77 -21.23 41.03
N GLU A 62 -10.18 -22.35 40.64
CA GLU A 62 -8.92 -22.85 41.18
C GLU A 62 -8.87 -22.93 42.71
N GLY A 63 -10.01 -23.29 43.34
CA GLY A 63 -10.11 -23.40 44.79
C GLY A 63 -10.34 -22.08 45.54
N ASN A 64 -10.56 -20.97 44.86
CA ASN A 64 -10.91 -19.69 45.44
C ASN A 64 -12.35 -19.29 45.06
N GLU A 65 -13.07 -18.75 46.00
CA GLU A 65 -14.42 -18.25 45.83
C GLU A 65 -14.41 -16.85 45.23
N TYR A 66 -15.24 -16.65 44.17
CA TYR A 66 -15.43 -15.36 43.53
C TYR A 66 -16.92 -15.07 43.37
N HIS A 67 -17.28 -13.78 43.41
CA HIS A 67 -18.63 -13.24 43.14
C HIS A 67 -18.63 -12.54 41.80
N ARG A 68 -19.33 -13.10 40.83
CA ARG A 68 -19.43 -12.55 39.48
C ARG A 68 -20.72 -11.76 39.29
N LEU A 69 -20.61 -10.59 38.65
CA LEU A 69 -21.72 -9.80 38.17
C LEU A 69 -22.11 -10.27 36.78
N VAL A 70 -23.32 -10.83 36.65
CA VAL A 70 -23.76 -11.52 35.45
C VAL A 70 -25.11 -10.97 35.01
N SER A 71 -25.28 -10.77 33.72
CA SER A 71 -26.61 -10.45 33.13
C SER A 71 -27.50 -11.69 33.08
N PRO A 72 -28.82 -11.54 32.92
CA PRO A 72 -29.66 -12.64 32.46
C PRO A 72 -29.13 -13.29 31.19
N SER A 73 -29.50 -14.51 30.93
CA SER A 73 -29.15 -15.22 29.70
C SER A 73 -29.93 -14.67 28.51
N PHE A 74 -29.23 -14.41 27.45
CA PHE A 74 -29.73 -13.87 26.19
C PHE A 74 -29.37 -14.79 25.02
N SER A 75 -29.95 -14.57 23.85
CA SER A 75 -29.41 -15.11 22.61
C SER A 75 -28.01 -14.51 22.33
N SER A 76 -27.16 -15.21 21.58
CA SER A 76 -25.79 -14.71 21.28
C SER A 76 -25.80 -13.29 20.68
N SER A 77 -26.78 -12.94 19.86
CA SER A 77 -26.89 -11.61 19.26
C SER A 77 -27.31 -10.52 20.27
N GLU A 78 -28.20 -10.83 21.22
CA GLU A 78 -28.61 -9.90 22.26
C GLU A 78 -27.52 -9.69 23.31
N ALA A 79 -26.78 -10.76 23.66
CA ALA A 79 -25.63 -10.69 24.53
C ALA A 79 -24.51 -9.81 23.92
N GLU A 80 -24.33 -9.87 22.60
CA GLU A 80 -23.35 -9.07 21.87
C GLU A 80 -23.72 -7.59 21.83
N ILE A 81 -25.01 -7.28 21.65
CA ILE A 81 -25.52 -5.91 21.73
C ILE A 81 -25.32 -5.34 23.14
N LEU A 82 -25.64 -6.09 24.17
CA LEU A 82 -25.44 -5.67 25.58
C LEU A 82 -23.94 -5.48 25.89
N ALA A 83 -23.08 -6.40 25.46
CA ALA A 83 -21.65 -6.29 25.66
C ALA A 83 -21.03 -5.13 24.88
N SER A 84 -21.53 -4.84 23.68
CA SER A 84 -21.11 -3.69 22.88
C SER A 84 -21.51 -2.36 23.54
N ASP A 85 -22.75 -2.26 24.04
CA ASP A 85 -23.22 -1.08 24.77
C ASP A 85 -22.40 -0.89 26.07
N ALA A 86 -22.15 -1.94 26.83
CA ALA A 86 -21.33 -1.90 28.03
C ALA A 86 -19.90 -1.44 27.75
N ARG A 87 -19.26 -1.98 26.72
CA ARG A 87 -17.91 -1.55 26.31
C ARG A 87 -17.86 -0.11 25.81
N SER A 88 -18.91 0.35 25.13
CA SER A 88 -18.99 1.75 24.69
C SER A 88 -19.05 2.74 25.86
N ARG A 89 -19.43 2.24 27.04
CA ARG A 89 -19.47 2.98 28.33
C ARG A 89 -18.26 2.72 29.22
N GLY A 90 -17.20 2.13 28.67
CA GLY A 90 -15.93 1.88 29.37
C GLY A 90 -15.93 0.67 30.30
N LEU A 91 -16.91 -0.25 30.19
CA LEU A 91 -16.99 -1.44 31.04
C LEU A 91 -16.29 -2.63 30.36
N SER A 92 -15.42 -3.32 31.11
CA SER A 92 -14.81 -4.58 30.66
C SER A 92 -15.79 -5.71 30.86
N VAL A 93 -16.20 -6.41 29.80
CA VAL A 93 -17.17 -7.50 29.85
C VAL A 93 -16.73 -8.68 28.99
N TRP A 94 -17.10 -9.90 29.45
CA TRP A 94 -16.88 -11.13 28.70
C TRP A 94 -18.11 -12.03 28.72
N TYR A 95 -18.13 -13.10 27.95
CA TYR A 95 -19.28 -13.99 27.79
C TYR A 95 -19.14 -15.26 28.63
N LEU A 96 -20.24 -15.71 29.22
CA LEU A 96 -20.39 -17.00 29.85
C LEU A 96 -21.43 -17.82 29.10
N ARG A 97 -21.03 -18.97 28.57
CA ARG A 97 -21.95 -19.94 27.96
C ARG A 97 -22.25 -21.02 29.02
N ASP A 98 -23.49 -21.44 29.11
CA ASP A 98 -24.00 -22.45 30.09
C ASP A 98 -23.79 -22.06 31.57
N VAL A 99 -24.64 -21.19 32.09
CA VAL A 99 -24.92 -21.10 33.51
C VAL A 99 -26.35 -21.57 33.75
N GLN A 100 -26.52 -22.84 34.15
CA GLN A 100 -27.76 -23.22 34.79
C GLN A 100 -27.87 -22.51 36.14
N PRO A 101 -29.01 -21.90 36.50
CA PRO A 101 -29.21 -21.34 37.82
C PRO A 101 -29.22 -22.49 38.80
N VAL A 102 -28.31 -22.47 39.75
CA VAL A 102 -28.33 -23.39 40.90
C VAL A 102 -29.52 -22.98 41.78
N ALA A 103 -30.62 -23.74 41.72
CA ALA A 103 -31.67 -23.72 42.71
C ALA A 103 -31.05 -24.18 44.03
N GLN A 104 -31.29 -23.46 45.15
CA GLN A 104 -31.03 -23.91 46.47
C GLN A 104 -31.86 -25.15 46.76
N ASP A 105 -31.24 -26.32 46.87
CA ASP A 105 -31.47 -27.23 48.03
C ASP A 105 -30.63 -28.48 47.96
N SER A 106 -30.07 -28.83 49.15
CA SER A 106 -29.70 -30.11 49.74
C SER A 106 -28.91 -31.16 48.95
N SER A 107 -27.69 -31.38 49.51
CA SER A 107 -27.01 -32.66 49.78
C SER A 107 -27.15 -33.81 48.80
N GLN A 108 -26.07 -34.20 48.17
CA GLN A 108 -25.39 -35.51 48.34
C GLN A 108 -24.19 -35.69 47.37
N ASN A 109 -23.18 -36.33 48.01
CA ASN A 109 -21.94 -36.84 47.44
C ASN A 109 -22.15 -37.65 46.15
N ILE A 110 -21.20 -37.57 45.23
CA ILE A 110 -20.55 -38.74 44.61
C ILE A 110 -19.20 -38.31 44.01
N SER A 111 -18.25 -39.15 44.33
CA SER A 111 -16.81 -39.25 44.10
C SER A 111 -16.23 -39.04 42.74
N ALA A 112 -15.05 -38.51 42.80
CA ALA A 112 -13.78 -38.63 42.03
C ALA A 112 -13.65 -39.78 41.01
N GLU A 113 -12.96 -39.42 39.92
CA GLU A 113 -11.89 -40.07 39.16
C GLU A 113 -11.85 -39.45 37.77
N THR A 114 -10.78 -39.00 37.18
CA THR A 114 -9.44 -39.49 37.09
C THR A 114 -8.52 -38.37 36.51
N THR A 115 -7.50 -38.07 37.30
CA THR A 115 -6.35 -37.21 36.90
C THR A 115 -5.34 -38.03 36.10
N ARG A 116 -4.82 -37.52 35.04
CA ARG A 116 -3.51 -37.94 34.52
C ARG A 116 -2.55 -36.77 34.45
N ASN A 117 -1.62 -36.79 35.36
CA ASN A 117 -0.43 -35.95 35.39
C ASN A 117 0.57 -36.39 34.32
N TYR A 118 1.18 -35.40 33.65
CA TYR A 118 2.51 -35.55 33.12
C TYR A 118 3.43 -34.50 33.73
N ALA A 119 4.41 -34.99 34.46
CA ALA A 119 5.47 -34.22 35.08
C ALA A 119 6.58 -33.93 34.08
N VAL A 120 7.11 -32.70 34.13
CA VAL A 120 8.33 -32.30 33.44
C VAL A 120 9.46 -32.31 34.48
N PRO A 121 10.62 -32.96 34.22
CA PRO A 121 11.74 -32.97 35.16
C PRO A 121 12.60 -31.70 35.08
N SER A 122 12.93 -31.19 36.23
CA SER A 122 13.92 -30.13 36.48
C SER A 122 15.33 -30.61 36.18
N LEU A 123 16.15 -29.81 35.51
CA LEU A 123 17.60 -29.97 35.48
C LEU A 123 18.26 -28.83 36.23
N ARG A 124 18.95 -29.23 37.29
CA ARG A 124 19.84 -28.41 38.12
C ARG A 124 21.26 -28.39 37.58
N GLN A 125 21.81 -27.16 37.55
CA GLN A 125 23.20 -26.78 37.95
C GLN A 125 24.44 -27.50 37.36
N VAL A 126 25.29 -26.68 36.70
CA VAL A 126 26.75 -26.53 36.97
C VAL A 126 27.18 -25.18 36.40
N ASN A 127 27.52 -24.21 37.07
CA ASN A 127 28.51 -23.65 37.96
C ASN A 127 29.77 -23.03 37.32
N ARG A 128 30.01 -21.73 37.67
CA ARG A 128 31.25 -20.98 37.87
C ARG A 128 32.08 -20.62 36.62
N SER A 129 32.57 -19.45 36.47
CA SER A 129 32.80 -18.19 37.25
C SER A 129 33.53 -17.21 36.35
N ILE A 130 33.20 -15.94 36.37
CA ILE A 130 34.06 -14.78 36.57
C ILE A 130 33.14 -13.56 36.44
N ARG A 131 32.92 -12.88 37.53
CA ARG A 131 32.20 -11.61 37.62
C ARG A 131 33.18 -10.47 37.71
N SER A 132 33.04 -9.48 36.80
CA SER A 132 33.26 -8.08 37.14
C SER A 132 31.90 -7.45 37.44
N PRO A 133 31.76 -6.55 38.40
CA PRO A 133 30.45 -6.03 38.79
C PRO A 133 30.00 -4.97 37.82
N SER A 134 29.08 -5.33 36.96
CA SER A 134 28.26 -4.34 36.23
C SER A 134 27.16 -3.88 37.19
N VAL A 135 27.19 -2.64 37.57
CA VAL A 135 26.13 -1.99 38.33
C VAL A 135 24.92 -1.88 37.40
N ASP A 136 23.84 -2.57 37.75
CA ASP A 136 22.59 -2.55 37.02
C ASP A 136 21.94 -1.14 37.13
N PRO A 137 21.82 -0.37 36.05
CA PRO A 137 21.19 0.95 36.08
C PRO A 137 19.74 0.93 36.59
N ARG A 138 19.04 -0.21 36.46
CA ARG A 138 17.65 -0.39 36.93
C ARG A 138 17.57 -0.40 38.47
N ALA A 139 18.58 -0.94 39.14
CA ALA A 139 18.60 -0.96 40.59
C ALA A 139 18.72 0.46 41.17
N GLN A 140 19.43 1.36 40.52
CA GLN A 140 19.54 2.76 40.93
C GLN A 140 18.25 3.55 40.71
N ILE A 141 17.53 3.31 39.61
CA ILE A 141 16.26 3.99 39.34
C ILE A 141 15.15 3.46 40.27
N LYS A 142 15.03 2.15 40.45
CA LYS A 142 14.07 1.57 41.41
C LYS A 142 14.36 1.97 42.88
N ALA A 143 15.60 2.11 43.23
CA ALA A 143 15.99 2.57 44.59
C ALA A 143 15.65 4.05 44.80
N ALA A 144 15.78 4.90 43.77
CA ALA A 144 15.43 6.32 43.82
C ALA A 144 13.91 6.58 43.93
N VAL A 145 13.08 5.71 43.31
CA VAL A 145 11.62 5.78 43.40
C VAL A 145 11.09 5.25 44.74
N ALA A 146 11.74 4.28 45.33
CA ALA A 146 11.32 3.69 46.61
C ALA A 146 11.62 4.58 47.84
N ASP A 147 12.50 5.57 47.74
CA ASP A 147 12.99 6.36 48.87
C ASP A 147 12.22 7.69 49.12
N GLY A 148 11.10 7.93 48.41
CA GLY A 148 10.14 9.00 48.75
C GLY A 148 10.74 10.43 48.82
N ARG A 149 11.91 10.64 48.27
CA ARG A 149 12.54 11.96 48.25
C ARG A 149 12.20 12.73 46.99
N SER A 150 11.49 13.80 47.22
CA SER A 150 11.33 15.02 46.39
C SER A 150 11.75 14.88 44.94
N THR A 151 10.82 15.24 44.04
CA THR A 151 11.00 15.55 42.62
C THR A 151 12.46 15.61 42.20
N PRO A 152 12.96 14.73 41.37
CA PRO A 152 14.31 14.85 40.87
C PRO A 152 14.45 16.22 40.21
N ALA A 153 15.42 16.97 40.69
CA ALA A 153 15.89 18.15 39.98
C ALA A 153 16.12 17.74 38.54
N LYS A 154 15.53 18.53 37.62
CA LYS A 154 15.72 18.44 36.17
C LYS A 154 17.16 17.94 35.93
N PRO A 155 17.35 16.76 35.31
CA PRO A 155 18.72 16.32 35.05
C PRO A 155 19.35 17.42 34.21
N GLU A 156 20.47 17.96 34.65
CA GLU A 156 21.36 18.70 33.74
C GLU A 156 21.82 17.68 32.73
N ALA A 157 21.04 17.51 31.66
CA ALA A 157 21.40 16.72 30.53
C ALA A 157 22.70 17.30 29.98
N LEU A 158 23.75 16.48 29.94
CA LEU A 158 24.91 16.77 29.11
C LEU A 158 24.32 17.02 27.71
N GLN A 159 24.19 18.30 27.33
CA GLN A 159 23.69 18.72 26.05
C GLN A 159 24.76 18.43 25.00
N LEU A 160 24.90 17.16 24.63
CA LEU A 160 25.64 16.76 23.45
C LEU A 160 24.85 17.28 22.26
N LYS A 161 25.24 18.41 21.70
CA LYS A 161 24.69 18.90 20.46
C LYS A 161 25.00 17.89 19.36
N THR A 162 23.99 17.54 18.55
CA THR A 162 24.23 16.79 17.32
C THR A 162 25.20 17.56 16.40
N ALA A 163 25.76 16.88 15.41
CA ALA A 163 26.72 17.48 14.48
C ALA A 163 26.17 18.72 13.73
N ASP A 164 24.84 18.86 13.64
CA ASP A 164 24.15 19.99 13.06
C ASP A 164 23.57 20.99 14.10
N GLY A 165 23.92 20.82 15.36
CA GLY A 165 23.61 21.77 16.45
C GLY A 165 22.22 21.61 17.08
N ARG A 166 21.43 20.58 16.70
CA ARG A 166 20.14 20.28 17.35
C ARG A 166 20.36 19.68 18.74
N VAL A 167 19.50 20.03 19.68
CA VAL A 167 19.54 19.48 21.04
C VAL A 167 18.62 18.25 21.09
N PRO A 168 19.13 17.08 21.42
CA PRO A 168 18.30 15.88 21.62
C PRO A 168 17.31 16.08 22.77
N ILE A 169 16.14 15.47 22.64
CA ILE A 169 15.08 15.47 23.65
C ILE A 169 15.09 14.10 24.37
N ALA A 170 15.28 14.11 25.67
CA ALA A 170 15.12 12.92 26.48
C ALA A 170 13.62 12.57 26.61
N VAL A 171 13.25 11.39 26.16
CA VAL A 171 11.86 10.90 26.26
C VAL A 171 11.60 10.36 27.66
N SER A 172 10.46 10.68 28.24
CA SER A 172 10.05 10.23 29.55
C SER A 172 9.78 8.72 29.54
N TYR A 173 10.50 7.99 30.38
CA TYR A 173 10.26 6.56 30.62
C TYR A 173 9.24 6.40 31.74
N MET A 174 8.13 5.75 31.46
CA MET A 174 7.02 5.52 32.39
C MET A 174 6.56 4.05 32.29
N PRO A 175 7.31 3.11 32.91
CA PRO A 175 7.03 1.67 32.77
C PRO A 175 5.65 1.25 33.28
N ASP A 176 5.13 1.96 34.26
CA ASP A 176 3.85 1.66 34.92
C ASP A 176 2.69 2.54 34.35
N ALA A 177 2.88 3.25 33.20
CA ALA A 177 1.84 4.08 32.62
C ALA A 177 0.73 3.20 32.04
N GLU A 178 -0.49 3.47 32.46
CA GLU A 178 -1.71 2.84 31.96
C GLU A 178 -2.43 3.82 31.02
N ILE A 179 -2.08 3.81 29.73
CA ILE A 179 -2.71 4.64 28.71
C ILE A 179 -3.75 3.85 27.94
N ALA A 180 -5.01 4.27 28.00
CA ALA A 180 -6.09 3.73 27.20
C ALA A 180 -6.12 4.45 25.85
N VAL A 181 -5.57 3.85 24.79
CA VAL A 181 -5.53 4.47 23.46
C VAL A 181 -6.94 4.53 22.87
N ASP A 182 -7.72 5.54 23.22
CA ASP A 182 -9.09 5.78 22.77
C ASP A 182 -9.27 7.12 22.02
N GLY A 183 -8.23 7.96 22.04
CA GLY A 183 -8.17 9.28 21.41
C GLY A 183 -8.53 10.42 22.35
N VAL A 184 -8.89 10.14 23.61
CA VAL A 184 -9.23 11.15 24.64
C VAL A 184 -8.03 11.29 25.58
N ILE A 185 -7.43 12.48 25.64
CA ILE A 185 -6.21 12.73 26.42
C ILE A 185 -6.60 13.19 27.82
N ASP A 186 -7.02 12.27 28.69
CA ASP A 186 -7.47 12.55 30.03
C ASP A 186 -6.64 11.90 31.15
N GLU A 187 -5.73 10.94 30.80
CA GLU A 187 -4.85 10.30 31.74
C GLU A 187 -3.88 11.28 32.42
N ALA A 188 -3.59 10.98 33.67
CA ALA A 188 -2.72 11.84 34.50
C ALA A 188 -1.28 11.92 33.97
N GLU A 189 -0.83 10.89 33.31
CA GLU A 189 0.50 10.76 32.71
C GLU A 189 0.76 11.83 31.66
N TRP A 190 -0.20 12.09 30.80
CA TRP A 190 -0.08 13.11 29.75
C TRP A 190 0.12 14.52 30.32
N LYS A 191 -0.47 14.80 31.48
CA LYS A 191 -0.40 16.12 32.12
C LYS A 191 0.97 16.44 32.71
N GLN A 192 1.79 15.41 32.94
CA GLN A 192 3.13 15.54 33.52
C GLN A 192 4.22 15.78 32.47
N LEU A 193 3.89 15.61 31.20
CA LEU A 193 4.85 15.64 30.09
C LEU A 193 5.06 17.03 29.51
N ALA A 194 6.24 17.22 28.92
CA ALA A 194 6.53 18.41 28.13
C ALA A 194 5.65 18.49 26.89
N VAL A 195 5.23 19.70 26.55
CA VAL A 195 4.42 20.01 25.37
C VAL A 195 5.31 20.52 24.25
N TYR A 196 5.12 19.95 23.05
CA TYR A 196 5.80 20.39 21.82
C TYR A 196 4.75 21.01 20.89
N ASP A 197 4.76 22.33 20.78
CA ASP A 197 3.76 23.14 20.08
C ASP A 197 4.32 24.00 18.93
N GLN A 198 5.62 23.89 18.63
CA GLN A 198 6.35 24.76 17.72
C GLN A 198 6.26 24.31 16.25
N MET A 199 5.07 23.92 15.81
CA MET A 199 4.85 23.62 14.39
C MET A 199 4.89 24.89 13.53
N LEU A 200 5.32 24.75 12.28
CA LEU A 200 5.21 25.78 11.24
C LEU A 200 4.54 25.21 9.99
N VAL A 201 4.00 26.05 9.14
CA VAL A 201 3.41 25.66 7.86
C VAL A 201 4.51 25.14 6.93
N SER A 202 4.58 23.83 6.74
CA SER A 202 5.58 23.17 5.90
C SER A 202 5.13 22.93 4.46
N ASN A 203 3.81 22.85 4.24
CA ASN A 203 3.20 22.78 2.92
C ASN A 203 1.88 23.57 2.91
N PRO A 204 1.75 24.59 2.01
CA PRO A 204 2.79 25.14 1.12
C PRO A 204 4.00 25.66 1.91
N ASP A 205 5.17 25.62 1.32
CA ASP A 205 6.44 26.04 1.94
C ASP A 205 6.45 27.55 2.24
N THR A 206 5.71 27.95 3.27
CA THR A 206 5.69 29.34 3.76
C THR A 206 6.50 29.53 5.03
N LEU A 207 6.59 28.48 5.87
CA LEU A 207 7.18 28.50 7.21
C LEU A 207 6.57 29.60 8.12
N GLU A 208 5.33 29.94 7.86
CA GLU A 208 4.54 30.84 8.69
C GLU A 208 4.04 30.15 9.95
N THR A 209 3.69 30.92 10.96
CA THR A 209 3.01 30.42 12.16
C THR A 209 1.65 29.84 11.76
N PRO A 210 1.31 28.63 12.20
CA PRO A 210 0.03 28.01 11.92
C PRO A 210 -1.16 28.81 12.44
N LYS A 211 -2.26 28.78 11.71
CA LYS A 211 -3.51 29.38 12.17
C LYS A 211 -4.10 28.69 13.41
N TYR A 212 -3.89 27.39 13.51
CA TYR A 212 -4.43 26.56 14.58
C TYR A 212 -3.31 25.91 15.38
N GLY A 213 -3.43 25.97 16.72
CA GLY A 213 -2.46 25.34 17.61
C GLY A 213 -2.49 23.83 17.57
N THR A 214 -1.35 23.24 17.84
CA THR A 214 -1.18 21.79 17.98
C THR A 214 -0.21 21.53 19.13
N GLU A 215 -0.62 20.73 20.11
CA GLU A 215 0.20 20.33 21.23
C GLU A 215 0.51 18.83 21.12
N THR A 216 1.77 18.48 21.08
CA THR A 216 2.22 17.08 21.01
C THR A 216 2.90 16.69 22.31
N ARG A 217 2.66 15.48 22.79
CA ARG A 217 3.32 14.88 23.93
C ARG A 217 3.73 13.44 23.60
N PHE A 218 4.74 12.94 24.27
CA PHE A 218 5.18 11.55 24.09
C PHE A 218 5.86 10.99 25.34
N LEU A 219 5.67 9.70 25.55
CA LEU A 219 6.30 8.89 26.56
C LEU A 219 6.61 7.51 26.00
N TYR A 220 7.38 6.69 26.74
CA TYR A 220 7.57 5.30 26.38
C TYR A 220 7.53 4.38 27.60
N THR A 221 7.17 3.13 27.34
CA THR A 221 7.15 2.02 28.27
C THR A 221 8.07 0.90 27.78
N ASP A 222 8.14 -0.21 28.48
CA ASP A 222 8.81 -1.42 28.02
C ASP A 222 8.15 -2.05 26.78
N ASP A 223 6.87 -1.74 26.53
CA ASP A 223 6.10 -2.34 25.44
C ASP A 223 6.09 -1.49 24.16
N GLY A 224 6.19 -0.17 24.29
CA GLY A 224 6.07 0.69 23.10
C GLY A 224 6.22 2.18 23.38
N PHE A 225 6.10 2.93 22.29
CA PHE A 225 6.14 4.38 22.26
C PHE A 225 4.72 4.93 22.15
N TYR A 226 4.37 5.85 23.04
CA TYR A 226 3.07 6.52 23.06
C TYR A 226 3.23 7.96 22.63
N VAL A 227 2.35 8.40 21.76
CA VAL A 227 2.27 9.80 21.28
C VAL A 227 0.85 10.28 21.37
N SER A 228 0.65 11.47 21.94
CA SER A 228 -0.64 12.15 21.90
C SER A 228 -0.53 13.52 21.25
N ALA A 229 -1.62 13.99 20.64
CA ALA A 229 -1.70 15.35 20.15
C ALA A 229 -3.10 15.94 20.34
N VAL A 230 -3.15 17.20 20.78
CA VAL A 230 -4.36 18.00 20.85
C VAL A 230 -4.30 19.07 19.78
N MET A 231 -5.33 19.17 18.98
CA MET A 231 -5.41 20.02 17.80
C MET A 231 -6.61 20.94 17.87
N VAL A 232 -6.35 22.25 18.09
CA VAL A 232 -7.39 23.27 18.09
C VAL A 232 -7.87 23.51 16.67
N GLN A 233 -9.20 23.47 16.45
CA GLN A 233 -9.81 23.74 15.15
C GLN A 233 -11.33 23.94 15.32
N PRO A 234 -11.95 24.95 14.68
CA PRO A 234 -13.40 25.10 14.69
C PRO A 234 -14.12 23.88 14.09
N ALA A 235 -15.17 23.40 14.75
CA ALA A 235 -15.86 22.18 14.39
C ALA A 235 -16.41 22.17 12.94
N ASP A 236 -16.90 23.33 12.46
CA ASP A 236 -17.42 23.50 11.10
C ASP A 236 -16.36 23.45 10.01
N THR A 237 -15.06 23.44 10.36
CA THR A 237 -13.93 23.38 9.44
C THR A 237 -13.28 21.99 9.40
N ILE A 238 -13.69 21.07 10.26
CA ILE A 238 -13.14 19.74 10.37
C ILE A 238 -13.63 18.87 9.22
N VAL A 239 -12.74 18.07 8.65
CA VAL A 239 -13.03 17.07 7.62
C VAL A 239 -12.56 15.71 8.12
N ALA A 240 -13.50 14.87 8.57
CA ALA A 240 -13.25 13.60 9.25
C ALA A 240 -13.49 12.34 8.37
N ARG A 241 -13.42 12.47 7.06
CA ARG A 241 -13.76 11.41 6.10
C ARG A 241 -13.04 10.10 6.37
N LEU A 242 -13.80 9.01 6.39
CA LEU A 242 -13.26 7.67 6.49
C LEU A 242 -12.65 7.21 5.16
N SER A 243 -11.69 6.31 5.24
CA SER A 243 -11.13 5.60 4.09
C SER A 243 -10.66 4.20 4.50
N SER A 244 -10.41 3.34 3.53
CA SER A 244 -9.61 2.14 3.77
C SER A 244 -8.23 2.53 4.32
N ARG A 245 -7.56 1.57 5.00
CA ARG A 245 -6.16 1.72 5.37
C ARG A 245 -5.35 2.14 4.15
N ASP A 246 -4.40 3.04 4.33
CA ASP A 246 -3.45 3.58 3.35
C ASP A 246 -4.03 4.37 2.20
N GLN A 247 -5.33 4.44 2.06
CA GLN A 247 -5.96 5.27 1.03
C GLN A 247 -5.77 6.76 1.33
N ARG A 248 -5.31 7.51 0.33
CA ARG A 248 -5.07 8.95 0.44
C ARG A 248 -6.34 9.74 0.11
N VAL A 249 -6.98 10.30 1.12
CA VAL A 249 -8.14 11.18 1.01
C VAL A 249 -7.81 12.55 1.59
N ASN A 250 -8.36 13.64 1.03
CA ASN A 250 -8.17 14.99 1.60
C ASN A 250 -9.05 15.16 2.85
N ARG A 251 -8.41 15.07 4.02
CA ARG A 251 -9.04 15.10 5.35
C ARG A 251 -8.06 15.61 6.39
N ASP A 252 -8.59 15.96 7.57
CA ASP A 252 -7.76 16.28 8.72
C ASP A 252 -7.08 15.01 9.25
N GLY A 253 -5.79 15.10 9.54
CA GLY A 253 -5.00 13.97 9.99
C GLY A 253 -3.76 14.42 10.76
N TYR A 254 -3.26 13.54 11.61
CA TYR A 254 -2.01 13.73 12.34
C TYR A 254 -1.07 12.57 12.06
N MET A 255 0.15 12.90 11.67
CA MET A 255 1.15 11.96 11.23
C MET A 255 2.42 12.12 12.05
N ILE A 256 3.02 11.01 12.42
CA ILE A 256 4.37 10.95 12.97
C ILE A 256 5.25 10.10 12.09
N ALA A 257 6.50 10.51 11.98
CA ALA A 257 7.56 9.74 11.34
C ALA A 257 8.67 9.49 12.35
N LEU A 258 9.17 8.26 12.41
CA LEU A 258 10.13 7.81 13.40
C LEU A 258 11.29 7.11 12.71
N ASP A 259 12.49 7.71 12.78
CA ASP A 259 13.74 7.05 12.43
C ASP A 259 14.21 6.24 13.64
N THR A 260 14.00 4.96 13.62
CA THR A 260 14.32 4.03 14.73
C THR A 260 15.80 3.71 14.85
N SER A 261 16.56 3.97 13.77
CA SER A 261 18.02 3.79 13.76
C SER A 261 18.79 5.01 14.26
N GLY A 262 18.20 6.21 14.11
CA GLY A 262 18.87 7.48 14.34
C GLY A 262 19.95 7.81 13.31
N ASP A 263 20.02 7.05 12.22
CA ASP A 263 21.02 7.20 11.16
C ASP A 263 20.54 8.07 9.99
N GLY A 264 19.25 8.44 9.99
CA GLY A 264 18.62 9.24 8.94
C GLY A 264 18.39 8.48 7.64
N LEU A 265 18.33 7.14 7.71
CA LEU A 265 18.21 6.27 6.53
C LEU A 265 16.83 5.67 6.38
N TYR A 266 16.38 4.93 7.38
CA TYR A 266 15.16 4.15 7.32
C TYR A 266 14.33 4.40 8.57
N GLY A 267 13.03 4.40 8.38
CA GLY A 267 12.11 4.62 9.48
C GLY A 267 10.70 4.21 9.11
N TYR A 268 9.79 4.57 10.00
CA TYR A 268 8.38 4.30 9.88
C TYR A 268 7.58 5.59 9.95
N TRP A 269 6.43 5.63 9.33
CA TRP A 269 5.49 6.72 9.50
C TRP A 269 4.09 6.16 9.79
N PHE A 270 3.35 6.89 10.61
CA PHE A 270 2.04 6.52 11.11
C PHE A 270 1.12 7.72 11.06
N GLU A 271 -0.07 7.58 10.53
CA GLU A 271 -1.06 8.65 10.43
C GLU A 271 -2.41 8.17 10.95
N VAL A 272 -3.02 8.96 11.82
CA VAL A 272 -4.40 8.81 12.26
C VAL A 272 -5.16 10.03 11.81
N ASN A 273 -6.35 9.81 11.22
CA ASN A 273 -7.25 10.91 10.93
C ASN A 273 -8.39 10.98 11.95
N LEU A 274 -9.02 12.11 12.05
CA LEU A 274 -10.26 12.21 12.79
C LEU A 274 -11.35 11.37 12.10
N GLY A 275 -11.92 10.40 12.82
CA GLY A 275 -12.79 9.35 12.29
C GLY A 275 -12.20 7.96 12.46
N GLY A 276 -10.87 7.85 12.72
CA GLY A 276 -10.20 6.62 13.11
C GLY A 276 -9.64 5.78 11.98
N SER A 277 -9.66 6.24 10.73
CA SER A 277 -8.91 5.55 9.67
C SER A 277 -7.42 5.77 9.85
N VAL A 278 -6.62 4.76 9.60
CA VAL A 278 -5.17 4.77 9.81
C VAL A 278 -4.43 4.60 8.48
N ARG A 279 -3.21 5.13 8.46
CA ARG A 279 -2.24 4.94 7.39
C ARG A 279 -0.87 4.75 8.00
N ASP A 280 -0.07 3.89 7.40
CA ASP A 280 1.31 3.69 7.82
C ASP A 280 2.20 3.27 6.67
N GLY A 281 3.47 3.08 6.98
CA GLY A 281 4.43 2.66 5.99
C GLY A 281 5.87 2.86 6.44
N LYS A 282 6.77 2.63 5.52
CA LYS A 282 8.22 2.80 5.73
C LYS A 282 8.73 4.05 5.05
N MET A 283 9.86 4.53 5.54
CA MET A 283 10.63 5.60 4.94
C MET A 283 11.98 5.07 4.52
N ALA A 284 12.37 5.40 3.30
CA ALA A 284 13.71 5.19 2.77
C ALA A 284 14.45 6.54 2.70
N PRO A 285 15.76 6.53 2.41
CA PRO A 285 16.59 7.73 2.50
C PRO A 285 15.99 8.94 1.85
N GLU A 286 15.99 9.94 2.56
CA GLU A 286 15.44 11.27 2.64
C GLU A 286 13.90 11.25 2.62
N ARG A 287 13.24 11.43 1.49
CA ARG A 287 11.78 11.63 1.43
C ARG A 287 11.04 10.52 0.68
N SER A 288 11.58 9.36 0.61
CA SER A 288 10.88 8.22 0.03
C SER A 288 9.96 7.61 1.09
N LEU A 289 8.67 7.95 1.03
CA LEU A 289 7.64 7.37 1.90
C LEU A 289 6.85 6.36 1.07
N THR A 290 6.80 5.13 1.54
CA THR A 290 5.99 4.06 0.95
C THR A 290 4.91 3.64 1.94
N ASN A 291 3.74 3.30 1.44
CA ASN A 291 2.64 2.70 2.20
C ASN A 291 2.55 1.17 1.98
N GLN A 292 3.64 0.56 1.57
CA GLN A 292 3.74 -0.87 1.31
C GLN A 292 4.08 -1.68 2.57
N TRP A 293 3.75 -1.18 3.75
CA TRP A 293 3.99 -1.87 5.01
C TRP A 293 2.89 -1.53 6.01
N ASP A 294 2.33 -2.56 6.61
CA ASP A 294 1.31 -2.48 7.65
C ASP A 294 1.85 -2.97 8.99
N GLY A 295 1.74 -2.14 10.03
CA GLY A 295 2.13 -2.48 11.39
C GLY A 295 0.95 -2.82 12.30
N PRO A 296 1.15 -3.67 13.31
CA PRO A 296 0.13 -3.98 14.33
C PRO A 296 0.10 -2.92 15.45
N TRP A 297 -0.01 -1.65 15.12
CA TRP A 297 -0.10 -0.54 16.05
C TRP A 297 -1.55 -0.10 16.29
N ILE A 298 -1.74 0.72 17.29
CA ILE A 298 -3.06 1.27 17.63
C ILE A 298 -2.99 2.79 17.51
N GLY A 299 -3.93 3.36 16.77
CA GLY A 299 -4.18 4.80 16.71
C GLY A 299 -5.65 5.08 16.85
N ARG A 300 -6.00 6.09 17.65
CA ARG A 300 -7.37 6.53 17.89
C ARG A 300 -7.44 8.04 17.91
N SER A 301 -8.60 8.53 17.58
CA SER A 301 -8.89 9.96 17.58
C SER A 301 -10.27 10.23 18.16
N ALA A 302 -10.42 11.35 18.83
CA ALA A 302 -11.67 11.81 19.37
C ALA A 302 -11.90 13.28 19.02
N GLN A 303 -13.14 13.66 18.78
CA GLN A 303 -13.53 15.06 18.67
C GLN A 303 -13.65 15.67 20.06
N THR A 304 -13.14 16.89 20.23
CA THR A 304 -13.22 17.67 21.46
C THR A 304 -14.05 18.93 21.24
N ASP A 305 -14.42 19.63 22.31
CA ASP A 305 -15.19 20.88 22.22
C ASP A 305 -14.51 21.96 21.36
N ASN A 306 -13.17 21.99 21.35
CA ASN A 306 -12.36 23.01 20.68
C ASN A 306 -11.58 22.49 19.48
N GLY A 307 -11.84 21.26 19.04
CA GLY A 307 -11.08 20.62 17.94
C GLY A 307 -11.13 19.10 18.00
N TRP A 308 -9.97 18.48 18.05
CA TRP A 308 -9.85 17.04 18.13
C TRP A 308 -8.50 16.62 18.73
N SER A 309 -8.43 15.36 19.15
CA SER A 309 -7.23 14.76 19.73
C SER A 309 -6.93 13.41 19.11
N VAL A 310 -5.71 12.96 19.30
CA VAL A 310 -5.24 11.67 18.78
C VAL A 310 -4.26 11.04 19.73
N GLU A 311 -4.31 9.71 19.82
CA GLU A 311 -3.36 8.89 20.55
C GLU A 311 -2.82 7.77 19.67
N PHE A 312 -1.52 7.48 19.86
CA PHE A 312 -0.80 6.40 19.21
C PHE A 312 -0.16 5.51 20.25
N PHE A 313 -0.26 4.21 20.03
CA PHE A 313 0.59 3.21 20.65
C PHE A 313 1.37 2.47 19.58
N LEU A 314 2.68 2.56 19.63
CA LEU A 314 3.61 1.97 18.68
C LEU A 314 4.45 0.90 19.39
N PRO A 315 4.09 -0.39 19.30
CA PRO A 315 4.84 -1.47 19.93
C PRO A 315 6.27 -1.55 19.40
N TRP A 316 7.25 -1.64 20.31
CA TRP A 316 8.66 -1.81 19.90
C TRP A 316 8.88 -3.05 19.05
N SER A 317 8.08 -4.10 19.27
CA SER A 317 8.19 -5.38 18.57
C SER A 317 7.94 -5.29 17.07
N MET A 318 7.18 -4.29 16.61
CA MET A 318 6.87 -4.14 15.18
C MET A 318 7.96 -3.42 14.38
N MET A 319 8.89 -2.73 15.06
CA MET A 319 9.91 -1.90 14.43
C MET A 319 11.27 -2.56 14.45
N SER A 320 12.07 -2.33 13.41
CA SER A 320 13.49 -2.69 13.41
C SER A 320 14.25 -1.67 14.25
N LEU A 321 14.91 -2.16 15.28
CA LEU A 321 15.69 -1.35 16.21
C LEU A 321 17.11 -1.88 16.20
N PRO A 322 18.08 -1.21 15.53
CA PRO A 322 19.47 -1.66 15.50
C PRO A 322 20.03 -1.86 16.90
N ASP A 323 20.85 -2.89 17.10
CA ASP A 323 21.43 -3.18 18.40
C ASP A 323 22.44 -2.09 18.77
N ARG A 324 22.18 -1.40 19.90
CA ARG A 324 23.03 -0.36 20.46
C ARG A 324 23.05 -0.48 21.98
N SER A 325 24.22 -0.48 22.56
CA SER A 325 24.40 -0.41 24.01
C SER A 325 24.31 1.04 24.51
N GLY A 326 23.58 1.28 25.58
CA GLY A 326 23.44 2.61 26.19
C GLY A 326 22.25 3.40 25.73
N VAL A 327 22.35 4.74 25.76
CA VAL A 327 21.27 5.64 25.33
C VAL A 327 21.03 5.49 23.84
N ARG A 328 19.78 5.18 23.48
CA ARG A 328 19.37 5.04 22.08
C ARG A 328 18.91 6.38 21.55
N GLU A 329 19.46 6.79 20.40
CA GLU A 329 19.00 7.95 19.67
C GLU A 329 18.09 7.52 18.53
N MET A 330 16.96 8.23 18.37
CA MET A 330 16.01 8.08 17.28
C MET A 330 15.66 9.47 16.75
N GLY A 331 15.06 9.54 15.54
CA GLY A 331 14.58 10.80 14.99
C GLY A 331 13.06 10.84 14.96
N ILE A 332 12.43 11.99 15.24
CA ILE A 332 10.99 12.19 15.12
C ILE A 332 10.66 13.38 14.21
N TRP A 333 9.58 13.24 13.48
CA TRP A 333 8.88 14.32 12.80
C TRP A 333 7.39 14.17 13.04
N ALA A 334 6.74 15.25 13.42
CA ALA A 334 5.31 15.29 13.64
C ALA A 334 4.68 16.27 12.66
N SER A 335 3.53 15.92 12.09
CA SER A 335 2.80 16.80 11.21
C SER A 335 1.29 16.66 11.33
N ARG A 336 0.61 17.78 11.09
CA ARG A 336 -0.84 17.88 11.04
C ARG A 336 -1.27 18.36 9.67
N LYS A 337 -2.21 17.66 9.05
CA LYS A 337 -2.93 18.11 7.86
C LYS A 337 -4.18 18.88 8.29
N VAL A 338 -4.37 20.07 7.75
CA VAL A 338 -5.59 20.87 7.87
C VAL A 338 -6.26 20.92 6.49
N ALA A 339 -7.28 20.10 6.29
CA ALA A 339 -7.81 19.80 4.96
C ALA A 339 -8.49 20.98 4.29
N HIS A 340 -9.34 21.75 5.01
CA HIS A 340 -10.08 22.89 4.46
C HIS A 340 -9.16 24.04 4.05
N MET A 341 -7.95 24.11 4.62
CA MET A 341 -6.91 25.04 4.23
C MET A 341 -5.93 24.45 3.23
N ASP A 342 -5.97 23.14 3.00
CA ASP A 342 -4.99 22.35 2.29
C ASP A 342 -3.56 22.60 2.81
N GLU A 343 -3.37 22.77 4.11
CA GLU A 343 -2.10 23.04 4.77
C GLU A 343 -1.58 21.83 5.53
N GLN A 344 -0.26 21.76 5.62
CA GLN A 344 0.43 20.82 6.49
C GLN A 344 1.31 21.62 7.45
N TYR A 345 1.08 21.46 8.73
CA TYR A 345 1.92 21.97 9.80
C TYR A 345 2.91 20.89 10.20
N ALA A 346 4.11 21.24 10.57
CA ALA A 346 5.10 20.22 10.94
C ALA A 346 6.11 20.72 11.98
N TRP A 347 6.59 19.78 12.76
CA TRP A 347 7.70 19.94 13.70
C TRP A 347 8.62 18.71 13.65
N PRO A 348 9.96 18.89 13.42
CA PRO A 348 10.55 20.12 12.92
C PRO A 348 10.01 20.51 11.53
N ALA A 349 10.02 21.80 11.22
CA ALA A 349 9.49 22.30 9.97
C ALA A 349 10.46 21.97 8.81
N LEU A 350 10.17 20.91 8.11
CA LEU A 350 10.96 20.39 6.99
C LEU A 350 10.15 20.47 5.70
N PRO A 351 10.14 21.61 4.98
CA PRO A 351 9.38 21.75 3.74
C PRO A 351 9.97 20.91 2.60
N PHE A 352 9.16 20.61 1.59
CA PHE A 352 9.59 19.83 0.41
C PHE A 352 10.69 20.49 -0.41
N SER A 353 10.88 21.79 -0.25
CA SER A 353 12.00 22.52 -0.87
C SER A 353 13.36 22.21 -0.27
N GLN A 354 13.41 21.60 0.92
CA GLN A 354 14.65 21.09 1.52
C GLN A 354 14.96 19.69 1.00
N GLY A 355 16.21 19.44 0.61
CA GLY A 355 16.68 18.13 0.16
C GLY A 355 16.75 17.10 1.31
N ARG A 356 17.06 17.57 2.54
CA ARG A 356 17.14 16.72 3.73
C ARG A 356 15.77 16.56 4.38
N PHE A 357 15.47 15.35 4.82
CA PHE A 357 14.30 15.04 5.62
C PHE A 357 14.64 14.06 6.75
N MET A 358 14.91 12.78 6.42
CA MET A 358 15.27 11.77 7.44
C MET A 358 16.49 12.20 8.26
N SER A 359 17.53 12.69 7.61
CA SER A 359 18.73 13.22 8.27
C SER A 359 18.53 14.53 9.02
N ALA A 360 17.30 15.10 8.98
CA ALA A 360 16.95 16.38 9.63
C ALA A 360 15.82 16.25 10.66
N LEU A 361 15.42 15.04 11.05
CA LEU A 361 14.41 14.78 12.08
C LEU A 361 14.89 15.28 13.45
N GLN A 362 13.99 15.62 14.35
CA GLN A 362 14.32 15.99 15.74
C GLN A 362 14.87 14.78 16.48
N PRO A 363 16.09 14.85 17.04
CA PRO A 363 16.64 13.74 17.80
C PRO A 363 15.88 13.52 19.11
N LEU A 364 15.56 12.25 19.39
CA LEU A 364 15.02 11.75 20.65
C LEU A 364 16.04 10.84 21.32
N GLN A 365 16.13 10.86 22.65
CA GLN A 365 16.96 9.97 23.43
C GLN A 365 16.10 9.08 24.33
N PHE A 366 16.36 7.78 24.26
CA PHE A 366 15.74 6.74 25.08
C PHE A 366 16.81 6.11 25.99
N PRO A 367 16.86 6.50 27.28
CA PRO A 367 17.90 6.05 28.19
C PRO A 367 17.90 4.54 28.47
N VAL A 368 16.73 3.94 28.45
CA VAL A 368 16.53 2.50 28.70
C VAL A 368 15.54 1.96 27.67
N LEU A 369 16.02 1.12 26.79
CA LEU A 369 15.14 0.47 25.80
C LEU A 369 15.60 -0.96 25.55
N GLU A 370 14.83 -1.91 26.07
CA GLU A 370 15.02 -3.34 25.77
C GLU A 370 14.03 -3.78 24.71
N THR A 371 14.53 -4.50 23.74
CA THR A 371 13.72 -5.02 22.65
C THR A 371 13.30 -6.45 22.93
N LYS A 372 12.03 -6.76 22.72
CA LYS A 372 11.48 -8.11 22.85
C LYS A 372 11.54 -8.85 21.51
N ARG A 373 11.71 -10.17 21.58
CA ARG A 373 11.55 -11.05 20.41
C ARG A 373 10.09 -11.02 19.96
N GLN A 374 9.85 -11.18 18.67
CA GLN A 374 8.51 -11.24 18.13
C GLN A 374 8.33 -12.47 17.25
N LEU A 375 7.25 -13.18 17.46
CA LEU A 375 6.74 -14.20 16.57
C LEU A 375 5.29 -13.85 16.26
N ALA A 376 4.94 -13.76 14.98
CA ALA A 376 3.57 -13.59 14.52
C ALA A 376 3.25 -14.68 13.50
N VAL A 377 2.07 -15.27 13.63
CA VAL A 377 1.55 -16.32 12.73
C VAL A 377 0.22 -15.82 12.18
N PHE A 378 0.05 -15.91 10.87
CA PHE A 378 -1.13 -15.45 10.16
C PHE A 378 -1.77 -16.60 9.38
N PRO A 379 -2.50 -17.51 10.02
CA PRO A 379 -3.29 -18.49 9.27
C PRO A 379 -4.37 -17.78 8.48
N TYR A 380 -4.67 -18.31 7.32
CA TYR A 380 -5.81 -17.90 6.54
C TYR A 380 -6.53 -19.10 5.93
N VAL A 381 -7.80 -18.85 5.62
CA VAL A 381 -8.65 -19.74 4.82
C VAL A 381 -9.40 -18.91 3.80
N SER A 382 -9.54 -19.43 2.60
CA SER A 382 -10.35 -18.82 1.54
C SER A 382 -11.20 -19.86 0.84
N GLY A 383 -12.35 -19.42 0.34
CA GLY A 383 -13.19 -20.18 -0.57
C GLY A 383 -13.53 -19.30 -1.75
N THR A 384 -13.34 -19.84 -2.95
CA THR A 384 -13.66 -19.20 -4.22
C THR A 384 -14.71 -20.01 -4.93
N HIS A 385 -15.72 -19.34 -5.45
CA HIS A 385 -16.71 -19.93 -6.33
C HIS A 385 -16.76 -19.15 -7.64
N ASP A 386 -16.49 -19.82 -8.75
CA ASP A 386 -16.59 -19.28 -10.11
C ASP A 386 -17.85 -19.84 -10.77
N GLU A 387 -18.83 -18.96 -11.01
CA GLU A 387 -20.12 -19.33 -11.63
C GLU A 387 -19.94 -19.72 -13.10
N ILE A 388 -18.93 -19.13 -13.81
CA ILE A 388 -18.70 -19.39 -15.23
C ILE A 388 -18.03 -20.74 -15.43
N ALA A 389 -16.98 -21.03 -14.66
CA ALA A 389 -16.31 -22.32 -14.69
C ALA A 389 -17.14 -23.42 -14.02
N GLY A 390 -18.10 -23.06 -13.15
CA GLY A 390 -18.86 -24.00 -12.31
C GLY A 390 -17.99 -24.68 -11.26
N ASP A 391 -16.88 -24.02 -10.86
CA ASP A 391 -15.86 -24.59 -9.99
C ASP A 391 -15.87 -23.95 -8.60
N GLN A 392 -15.39 -24.72 -7.61
CA GLN A 392 -15.22 -24.29 -6.23
C GLN A 392 -13.85 -24.67 -5.73
N ASP A 393 -13.08 -23.69 -5.30
CA ASP A 393 -11.75 -23.89 -4.74
C ASP A 393 -11.70 -23.45 -3.27
N PHE A 394 -11.05 -24.28 -2.43
CA PHE A 394 -10.81 -24.00 -1.03
C PHE A 394 -9.32 -24.05 -0.74
N LYS A 395 -8.75 -22.90 -0.36
CA LYS A 395 -7.34 -22.79 0.01
C LYS A 395 -7.18 -22.47 1.49
N GLY A 396 -6.15 -23.03 2.08
CA GLY A 396 -5.73 -22.70 3.43
C GLY A 396 -4.22 -22.67 3.50
N GLY A 397 -3.68 -21.67 4.17
CA GLY A 397 -2.25 -21.50 4.30
C GLY A 397 -1.88 -20.67 5.52
N VAL A 398 -0.59 -20.38 5.64
CA VAL A 398 -0.07 -19.66 6.79
C VAL A 398 1.14 -18.81 6.41
N ASP A 399 1.11 -17.56 6.88
CA ASP A 399 2.30 -16.70 6.89
C ASP A 399 2.90 -16.67 8.29
N LEU A 400 4.23 -16.62 8.35
CA LEU A 400 5.02 -16.56 9.57
C LEU A 400 5.97 -15.37 9.50
N ALA A 401 5.97 -14.54 10.53
CA ALA A 401 6.94 -13.46 10.71
C ALA A 401 7.65 -13.63 12.06
N TRP A 402 8.96 -13.84 12.02
CA TRP A 402 9.77 -14.07 13.21
C TRP A 402 10.94 -13.10 13.26
N ARG A 403 11.05 -12.40 14.38
CA ARG A 403 12.18 -11.52 14.71
C ARG A 403 12.90 -12.08 15.94
N PRO A 404 13.88 -12.97 15.73
CA PRO A 404 14.66 -13.53 16.85
C PRO A 404 15.52 -12.48 17.54
N THR A 405 15.91 -11.45 16.80
CA THR A 405 16.61 -10.26 17.27
C THR A 405 16.05 -9.04 16.55
N THR A 406 16.37 -7.85 17.02
CA THR A 406 15.96 -6.59 16.36
C THR A 406 16.59 -6.35 15.00
N ASN A 407 17.66 -7.09 14.68
CA ASN A 407 18.43 -6.92 13.46
C ASN A 407 18.13 -7.97 12.39
N ILE A 408 17.38 -9.02 12.73
CA ILE A 408 17.07 -10.14 11.83
C ILE A 408 15.57 -10.31 11.77
N GLN A 409 15.05 -10.39 10.58
CA GLN A 409 13.67 -10.72 10.30
C GLN A 409 13.60 -11.90 9.34
N LEU A 410 12.86 -12.92 9.75
CA LEU A 410 12.55 -14.10 8.94
C LEU A 410 11.05 -14.10 8.67
N THR A 411 10.68 -14.26 7.42
CA THR A 411 9.28 -14.44 7.01
C THR A 411 9.18 -15.68 6.11
N ALA A 412 8.12 -16.43 6.30
CA ALA A 412 7.82 -17.60 5.46
C ALA A 412 6.32 -17.61 5.13
N THR A 413 5.98 -18.15 3.99
CA THR A 413 4.60 -18.42 3.61
C THR A 413 4.50 -19.84 3.03
N LEU A 414 3.43 -20.53 3.39
CA LEU A 414 3.11 -21.86 2.86
C LEU A 414 1.72 -21.82 2.26
N ASN A 415 1.61 -22.32 1.03
CA ASN A 415 0.39 -22.37 0.23
C ASN A 415 -0.34 -21.01 0.20
N PRO A 416 0.33 -19.90 -0.17
CA PRO A 416 -0.27 -18.57 -0.10
C PRO A 416 -1.39 -18.46 -1.13
N ASP A 417 -2.57 -18.01 -0.67
CA ASP A 417 -3.62 -17.57 -1.57
C ASP A 417 -3.42 -16.10 -1.92
N PHE A 418 -2.94 -15.83 -3.10
CA PHE A 418 -2.83 -14.50 -3.69
C PHE A 418 -4.10 -14.11 -4.46
N GLY A 419 -5.18 -14.85 -4.30
CA GLY A 419 -6.47 -14.62 -4.93
C GLY A 419 -7.00 -13.20 -4.75
N ALA A 420 -7.84 -12.80 -5.67
CA ALA A 420 -8.27 -11.44 -5.98
C ALA A 420 -9.11 -10.76 -4.88
N VAL A 421 -8.49 -10.45 -3.74
CA VAL A 421 -9.10 -9.59 -2.72
C VAL A 421 -9.09 -8.12 -3.16
N GLU A 422 -8.12 -7.70 -3.96
CA GLU A 422 -8.09 -6.41 -4.65
C GLU A 422 -7.76 -6.61 -6.12
N SER A 423 -8.70 -6.28 -6.99
CA SER A 423 -8.45 -6.24 -8.43
C SER A 423 -7.45 -5.13 -8.78
N ASP A 424 -6.63 -5.37 -9.78
CA ASP A 424 -5.83 -4.32 -10.39
C ASP A 424 -6.73 -3.43 -11.27
N ASP A 425 -6.26 -2.21 -11.56
CA ASP A 425 -6.98 -1.29 -12.45
C ASP A 425 -7.11 -1.89 -13.85
N VAL A 426 -8.28 -1.70 -14.47
CA VAL A 426 -8.50 -2.13 -15.85
C VAL A 426 -7.66 -1.27 -16.80
N VAL A 427 -6.70 -1.90 -17.46
CA VAL A 427 -5.89 -1.29 -18.49
C VAL A 427 -6.19 -1.93 -19.84
N VAL A 428 -6.73 -1.15 -20.79
CA VAL A 428 -6.80 -1.55 -22.19
C VAL A 428 -5.46 -1.19 -22.80
N ASN A 429 -4.53 -2.15 -22.84
CA ASN A 429 -3.20 -1.98 -23.42
C ASN A 429 -3.17 -2.67 -24.79
N LEU A 430 -3.17 -1.89 -25.87
CA LEU A 430 -3.02 -2.34 -27.26
C LEU A 430 -1.62 -2.04 -27.80
N THR A 431 -0.68 -1.62 -26.95
CA THR A 431 0.71 -1.32 -27.33
C THR A 431 1.61 -2.53 -27.13
N ALA A 432 2.84 -2.45 -27.62
CA ALA A 432 3.87 -3.48 -27.42
C ALA A 432 4.54 -3.43 -26.05
N PHE A 433 4.20 -2.46 -25.18
CA PHE A 433 4.84 -2.29 -23.88
C PHE A 433 4.07 -3.00 -22.77
N GLU A 434 4.78 -3.71 -21.92
CA GLU A 434 4.21 -4.37 -20.76
C GLU A 434 3.73 -3.35 -19.72
N THR A 435 2.61 -3.65 -19.06
CA THR A 435 2.07 -2.83 -17.98
C THR A 435 2.70 -3.23 -16.65
N PHE A 436 3.28 -2.28 -15.95
CA PHE A 436 3.79 -2.49 -14.59
C PHE A 436 2.68 -2.32 -13.53
N PHE A 437 2.52 -3.33 -12.68
CA PHE A 437 1.62 -3.29 -11.54
C PHE A 437 2.40 -3.31 -10.22
N PRO A 438 2.06 -2.44 -9.25
CA PRO A 438 2.70 -2.46 -7.95
C PRO A 438 2.33 -3.72 -7.14
N GLU A 439 3.21 -4.15 -6.24
CA GLU A 439 2.95 -5.25 -5.32
C GLU A 439 1.87 -4.86 -4.29
N LYS A 440 0.98 -5.79 -3.96
CA LYS A 440 -0.08 -5.63 -2.96
C LYS A 440 -0.10 -6.75 -1.91
N ARG A 441 0.64 -7.84 -2.13
CA ARG A 441 0.67 -9.02 -1.27
C ARG A 441 1.60 -8.79 -0.08
N LEU A 442 1.06 -8.89 1.14
CA LEU A 442 1.74 -8.51 2.38
C LEU A 442 3.07 -9.25 2.61
N PHE A 443 3.15 -10.54 2.29
CA PHE A 443 4.39 -11.30 2.42
C PHE A 443 5.55 -10.64 1.66
N PHE A 444 5.31 -10.17 0.44
CA PHE A 444 6.34 -9.55 -0.39
C PHE A 444 6.63 -8.10 0.01
N LEU A 445 5.65 -7.39 0.58
CA LEU A 445 5.81 -6.00 1.01
C LEU A 445 6.73 -5.87 2.24
N GLU A 446 6.65 -6.82 3.17
CA GLU A 446 7.48 -6.81 4.38
C GLU A 446 8.96 -7.02 4.04
N GLY A 447 9.85 -6.10 4.43
CA GLY A 447 11.30 -6.18 4.16
C GLY A 447 11.71 -5.87 2.72
N ASN A 448 10.78 -5.44 1.85
CA ASN A 448 11.04 -5.13 0.44
C ASN A 448 12.08 -4.02 0.25
N GLU A 449 12.20 -3.11 1.21
CA GLU A 449 13.19 -2.02 1.18
C GLU A 449 14.65 -2.49 1.07
N ASN A 450 14.93 -3.74 1.42
CA ASN A 450 16.25 -4.32 1.26
C ASN A 450 16.54 -4.71 -0.19
N PHE A 451 15.52 -4.93 -1.02
CA PHE A 451 15.64 -5.33 -2.42
C PHE A 451 15.48 -4.17 -3.40
N ILE A 452 15.30 -2.95 -2.91
CA ILE A 452 15.28 -1.74 -3.72
C ILE A 452 16.74 -1.34 -4.05
N THR A 453 17.11 -1.40 -5.31
CA THR A 453 18.46 -1.05 -5.79
C THR A 453 18.55 0.35 -6.36
N THR A 454 17.43 0.92 -6.83
CA THR A 454 17.37 2.28 -7.37
C THR A 454 16.07 2.95 -6.96
N PRO A 455 16.00 4.30 -6.95
CA PRO A 455 14.74 5.02 -6.76
C PRO A 455 13.67 4.71 -7.81
N ARG A 456 14.02 4.12 -8.94
CA ARG A 456 13.11 3.73 -10.02
C ARG A 456 12.27 2.52 -9.67
N SER A 457 12.72 1.70 -8.72
CA SER A 457 11.96 0.56 -8.19
C SER A 457 10.74 1.01 -7.35
N ASP A 458 10.71 2.27 -6.89
CA ASP A 458 9.61 2.82 -6.12
C ASP A 458 8.57 3.49 -7.03
N VAL A 459 7.55 2.73 -7.39
CA VAL A 459 6.44 3.17 -8.27
C VAL A 459 5.63 4.31 -7.66
N THR A 460 5.57 4.41 -6.34
CA THR A 460 4.79 5.44 -5.64
C THR A 460 5.39 6.84 -5.84
N ARG A 461 6.66 6.92 -6.14
CA ARG A 461 7.40 8.18 -6.40
C ARG A 461 6.90 8.93 -7.62
N PHE A 462 6.36 8.24 -8.58
CA PHE A 462 5.93 8.80 -9.87
C PHE A 462 4.43 9.03 -9.96
N GLY A 463 3.76 8.96 -8.81
CA GLY A 463 2.41 9.35 -8.49
C GLY A 463 1.41 9.36 -9.63
N SER A 464 0.65 8.32 -9.80
CA SER A 464 -0.70 8.48 -10.28
C SER A 464 -1.57 8.99 -9.13
N SER A 465 -2.41 9.93 -9.42
CA SER A 465 -3.54 10.30 -8.60
C SER A 465 -4.37 9.06 -8.25
N ARG A 466 -4.70 8.86 -6.98
CA ARG A 466 -5.70 7.91 -6.48
C ARG A 466 -5.39 6.41 -6.65
N GLY A 467 -4.44 5.90 -5.87
CA GLY A 467 -4.08 4.47 -5.83
C GLY A 467 -2.98 4.15 -6.84
N GLY A 468 -2.01 3.35 -6.47
CA GLY A 468 -0.86 2.99 -7.29
C GLY A 468 -1.26 2.34 -8.62
N GLY A 469 -1.66 3.15 -9.58
CA GLY A 469 -2.21 2.69 -10.84
C GLY A 469 -1.15 2.08 -11.74
N ALA A 470 -1.58 1.11 -12.51
CA ALA A 470 -0.84 0.48 -13.59
C ALA A 470 -0.23 1.52 -14.55
N ARG A 471 0.97 1.29 -15.00
CA ARG A 471 1.62 2.08 -16.05
C ARG A 471 1.71 1.28 -17.32
N SER A 472 1.04 1.76 -18.34
CA SER A 472 1.27 1.42 -19.74
C SER A 472 1.99 2.58 -20.39
N THR A 473 2.59 2.41 -21.50
CA THR A 473 3.30 3.32 -22.38
C THR A 473 3.68 4.70 -21.83
N PRO A 474 4.94 5.08 -21.85
CA PRO A 474 5.42 6.35 -21.29
C PRO A 474 4.88 7.54 -22.07
N SER A 475 4.10 8.38 -21.42
CA SER A 475 3.58 9.64 -21.96
C SER A 475 4.46 10.87 -21.68
N SER A 476 5.55 10.68 -20.93
CA SER A 476 6.48 11.75 -20.53
C SER A 476 7.88 11.20 -20.32
N PHE A 477 8.91 12.04 -20.47
CA PHE A 477 10.27 11.68 -20.06
C PHE A 477 10.39 11.75 -18.53
N THR A 478 10.00 10.69 -17.88
CA THR A 478 10.34 10.38 -16.48
C THR A 478 10.95 8.99 -16.52
N PRO A 479 11.98 8.71 -15.72
CA PRO A 479 12.55 7.37 -15.66
C PRO A 479 11.44 6.34 -15.46
N GLU A 480 11.46 5.29 -16.26
CA GLU A 480 10.46 4.24 -16.18
C GLU A 480 10.71 3.35 -14.95
N PRO A 481 9.69 2.67 -14.45
CA PRO A 481 9.88 1.66 -13.43
C PRO A 481 10.94 0.67 -13.89
N THR A 482 11.97 0.48 -13.06
CA THR A 482 13.06 -0.46 -13.33
C THR A 482 13.43 -1.12 -12.02
N THR A 483 13.35 -2.44 -11.96
CA THR A 483 13.66 -3.20 -10.75
C THR A 483 14.23 -4.57 -11.09
N LEU A 484 15.22 -5.04 -10.33
CA LEU A 484 15.73 -6.41 -10.44
C LEU A 484 14.79 -7.44 -9.80
N VAL A 485 13.94 -7.00 -8.88
CA VAL A 485 12.97 -7.87 -8.21
C VAL A 485 11.57 -7.26 -8.36
N ASN A 486 10.79 -7.85 -9.23
CA ASN A 486 9.37 -7.61 -9.37
C ASN A 486 8.62 -8.83 -8.82
N THR A 487 8.27 -8.79 -7.57
CA THR A 487 7.63 -9.91 -6.89
C THR A 487 6.31 -10.37 -7.52
N ARG A 488 5.68 -9.51 -8.35
CA ARG A 488 4.51 -9.88 -9.17
C ARG A 488 4.77 -10.99 -10.19
N ARG A 489 6.06 -11.27 -10.49
CA ARG A 489 6.44 -12.43 -11.33
C ARG A 489 6.18 -13.75 -10.61
N ILE A 490 6.39 -13.79 -9.29
CA ILE A 490 6.14 -14.96 -8.45
C ILE A 490 4.63 -15.20 -8.33
N GLY A 491 4.18 -16.39 -8.72
CA GLY A 491 2.74 -16.72 -8.80
C GLY A 491 2.00 -15.94 -9.87
N GLY A 492 2.71 -15.34 -10.83
CA GLY A 492 2.15 -14.67 -11.99
C GLY A 492 1.88 -15.65 -13.14
N ALA A 493 1.42 -15.13 -14.27
CA ALA A 493 1.24 -15.92 -15.48
C ALA A 493 2.54 -16.65 -15.87
N PRO A 494 2.47 -17.91 -16.32
CA PRO A 494 3.64 -18.66 -16.72
C PRO A 494 4.33 -18.01 -17.92
N ARG A 495 5.65 -18.19 -18.00
CA ARG A 495 6.50 -17.71 -19.09
C ARG A 495 7.34 -18.87 -19.63
N HIS A 496 7.77 -18.77 -20.86
CA HIS A 496 8.60 -19.78 -21.53
C HIS A 496 7.95 -21.18 -21.54
N LEU A 497 6.64 -21.23 -21.79
CA LEU A 497 5.91 -22.50 -21.90
C LEU A 497 6.26 -23.22 -23.20
N SER A 498 6.52 -24.51 -23.09
CA SER A 498 6.70 -25.40 -24.25
C SER A 498 5.34 -25.95 -24.71
N VAL A 499 4.57 -25.13 -25.42
CA VAL A 499 3.31 -25.60 -26.01
C VAL A 499 3.62 -26.36 -27.31
N PRO A 500 3.11 -27.60 -27.50
CA PRO A 500 3.27 -28.33 -28.76
C PRO A 500 2.68 -27.56 -29.95
N ASP A 501 3.32 -27.63 -31.11
CA ASP A 501 2.92 -26.90 -32.33
C ASP A 501 1.51 -27.24 -32.82
N ASP A 502 0.99 -28.40 -32.45
CA ASP A 502 -0.35 -28.87 -32.78
C ASP A 502 -1.42 -28.53 -31.72
N VAL A 503 -1.08 -27.74 -30.68
CA VAL A 503 -1.99 -27.36 -29.60
C VAL A 503 -2.21 -25.85 -29.60
N ASP A 504 -3.43 -25.44 -29.87
CA ASP A 504 -3.87 -24.05 -29.72
C ASP A 504 -4.30 -23.77 -28.27
N VAL A 505 -3.66 -22.78 -27.64
CA VAL A 505 -3.99 -22.35 -26.28
C VAL A 505 -4.58 -20.95 -26.29
N GLU A 506 -5.74 -20.80 -25.68
CA GLU A 506 -6.39 -19.50 -25.57
C GLU A 506 -5.56 -18.55 -24.68
N SER A 507 -5.50 -17.27 -25.04
CA SER A 507 -4.77 -16.24 -24.29
C SER A 507 -5.24 -16.08 -22.83
N VAL A 508 -6.45 -16.50 -22.51
CA VAL A 508 -6.99 -16.54 -21.15
C VAL A 508 -6.28 -17.59 -20.31
N GLU A 509 -6.06 -18.79 -20.88
CA GLU A 509 -5.32 -19.87 -20.22
C GLU A 509 -3.88 -19.47 -19.93
N LEU A 510 -3.20 -18.85 -20.92
CA LEU A 510 -1.83 -18.36 -20.77
C LEU A 510 -1.70 -17.19 -19.75
N SER A 511 -2.80 -16.58 -19.36
CA SER A 511 -2.81 -15.46 -18.40
C SER A 511 -3.19 -15.89 -16.98
N LYS A 512 -3.49 -17.16 -16.75
CA LYS A 512 -3.80 -17.69 -15.42
C LYS A 512 -2.58 -17.58 -14.50
N PRO A 513 -2.75 -17.18 -13.24
CA PRO A 513 -1.68 -17.18 -12.26
C PRO A 513 -1.27 -18.61 -11.91
N THR A 514 0.03 -18.80 -11.65
CA THR A 514 0.58 -20.06 -11.16
C THR A 514 0.43 -20.15 -9.64
N ASP A 515 0.08 -21.32 -9.13
CA ASP A 515 0.01 -21.55 -7.70
C ASP A 515 1.42 -21.58 -7.08
N LEU A 516 1.53 -21.12 -5.83
CA LEU A 516 2.79 -21.06 -5.10
C LEU A 516 2.78 -22.07 -3.94
N LEU A 517 3.72 -22.99 -3.94
CA LEU A 517 3.92 -23.93 -2.83
C LEU A 517 4.35 -23.20 -1.56
N GLY A 518 5.26 -22.23 -1.70
CA GLY A 518 5.71 -21.43 -0.59
C GLY A 518 6.85 -20.47 -0.94
N ALA A 519 7.14 -19.60 0.01
CA ALA A 519 8.28 -18.69 -0.09
C ALA A 519 8.89 -18.39 1.27
N VAL A 520 10.19 -18.10 1.28
CA VAL A 520 10.94 -17.72 2.48
C VAL A 520 11.76 -16.47 2.21
N LYS A 521 11.85 -15.59 3.22
CA LYS A 521 12.63 -14.37 3.11
C LYS A 521 13.33 -14.08 4.44
N ALA A 522 14.61 -13.75 4.35
CA ALA A 522 15.43 -13.32 5.48
C ALA A 522 16.02 -11.95 5.17
N THR A 523 15.83 -10.98 6.05
CA THR A 523 16.41 -9.65 5.94
C THR A 523 17.03 -9.22 7.25
N GLY A 524 18.07 -8.38 7.19
CA GLY A 524 18.72 -7.93 8.40
C GLY A 524 19.79 -6.89 8.18
N SER A 525 20.41 -6.48 9.31
CA SER A 525 21.52 -5.54 9.32
C SER A 525 22.57 -5.91 10.35
N ALA A 526 23.84 -5.66 10.05
CA ALA A 526 24.96 -5.84 10.95
C ALA A 526 25.87 -4.60 10.84
N GLY A 527 25.67 -3.61 11.73
CA GLY A 527 26.32 -2.31 11.63
C GLY A 527 25.95 -1.59 10.33
N ALA A 528 26.96 -1.24 9.53
CA ALA A 528 26.77 -0.59 8.24
C ALA A 528 26.38 -1.55 7.08
N PHE A 529 26.34 -2.84 7.34
CA PHE A 529 26.00 -3.86 6.32
C PHE A 529 24.55 -4.30 6.47
N ARG A 530 23.81 -4.28 5.37
CA ARG A 530 22.43 -4.77 5.25
C ARG A 530 22.43 -5.95 4.28
N TYR A 531 21.56 -6.92 4.54
CA TYR A 531 21.43 -8.10 3.70
C TYR A 531 19.98 -8.54 3.54
N GLY A 532 19.73 -9.25 2.45
CA GLY A 532 18.44 -9.87 2.15
C GLY A 532 18.62 -11.13 1.32
N VAL A 533 17.79 -12.11 1.59
CA VAL A 533 17.64 -13.34 0.81
C VAL A 533 16.16 -13.62 0.66
N LEU A 534 15.72 -14.01 -0.54
CA LEU A 534 14.36 -14.47 -0.82
C LEU A 534 14.45 -15.70 -1.71
N ALA A 535 13.62 -16.71 -1.42
CA ALA A 535 13.36 -17.84 -2.30
C ALA A 535 11.86 -18.11 -2.35
N ALA A 536 11.36 -18.51 -3.54
CA ALA A 536 9.96 -18.84 -3.76
C ALA A 536 9.84 -19.99 -4.75
N PHE A 537 8.86 -20.85 -4.55
CA PHE A 537 8.69 -22.13 -5.25
C PHE A 537 7.25 -22.20 -5.77
N GLU A 538 7.09 -22.23 -7.09
CA GLU A 538 5.81 -22.43 -7.76
C GLU A 538 5.45 -23.91 -7.89
N ASP A 539 4.16 -24.19 -8.04
CA ASP A 539 3.65 -25.53 -8.32
C ASP A 539 3.66 -25.80 -9.84
N GLU A 540 3.44 -27.05 -10.23
CA GLU A 540 3.27 -27.48 -11.63
C GLU A 540 2.20 -26.61 -12.32
N VAL A 541 2.46 -26.20 -13.55
CA VAL A 541 1.55 -25.41 -14.38
C VAL A 541 0.73 -26.34 -15.25
N GLU A 542 -0.60 -26.27 -15.13
CA GLU A 542 -1.54 -27.00 -15.98
C GLU A 542 -2.32 -26.01 -16.87
N ILE A 543 -2.18 -26.18 -18.19
CA ILE A 543 -2.85 -25.33 -19.20
C ILE A 543 -3.68 -26.21 -20.11
N VAL A 544 -4.91 -25.78 -20.37
CA VAL A 544 -5.82 -26.47 -21.29
C VAL A 544 -5.73 -25.82 -22.66
N GLY A 545 -5.31 -26.62 -23.66
CA GLY A 545 -5.33 -26.27 -25.06
C GLY A 545 -6.30 -27.14 -25.87
N THR A 546 -6.40 -26.88 -27.15
CA THR A 546 -7.16 -27.66 -28.10
C THR A 546 -6.21 -28.13 -29.21
N ASN A 547 -6.15 -29.41 -29.46
CA ASN A 547 -5.38 -29.93 -30.59
C ASN A 547 -5.99 -29.43 -31.91
N SER A 548 -5.19 -28.76 -32.70
CA SER A 548 -5.62 -28.09 -33.94
C SER A 548 -6.08 -29.05 -35.04
N GLU A 549 -5.64 -30.32 -35.01
CA GLU A 549 -6.01 -31.33 -35.99
C GLU A 549 -7.24 -32.14 -35.57
N THR A 550 -7.34 -32.50 -34.28
CA THR A 550 -8.43 -33.36 -33.79
C THR A 550 -9.58 -32.63 -33.12
N GLY A 551 -9.38 -31.39 -32.70
CA GLY A 551 -10.34 -30.61 -31.90
C GLY A 551 -10.51 -31.11 -30.47
N GLU A 552 -9.67 -32.05 -30.01
CA GLU A 552 -9.71 -32.61 -28.64
C GLU A 552 -9.02 -31.66 -27.66
N ARG A 553 -9.54 -31.60 -26.44
CA ARG A 553 -8.88 -30.87 -25.33
C ARG A 553 -7.62 -31.58 -24.89
N VAL A 554 -6.51 -30.90 -24.83
CA VAL A 554 -5.20 -31.39 -24.40
C VAL A 554 -4.77 -30.57 -23.19
N MET A 555 -4.27 -31.28 -22.17
CA MET A 555 -3.67 -30.66 -21.00
C MET A 555 -2.15 -30.60 -21.19
N VAL A 556 -1.59 -29.40 -21.23
CA VAL A 556 -0.15 -29.14 -21.25
C VAL A 556 0.30 -28.94 -19.80
N ARG A 557 1.31 -29.69 -19.39
CA ARG A 557 1.90 -29.59 -18.04
C ARG A 557 3.35 -29.21 -18.14
N GLU A 558 3.77 -28.33 -17.26
CA GLU A 558 5.16 -27.91 -17.15
C GLU A 558 5.52 -27.63 -15.69
N ASP A 559 6.79 -27.85 -15.34
CA ASP A 559 7.28 -27.57 -13.99
C ASP A 559 7.13 -26.09 -13.65
N GLY A 560 6.80 -25.78 -12.39
CA GLY A 560 6.75 -24.42 -11.88
C GLY A 560 8.15 -23.79 -11.82
N ARG A 561 8.18 -22.46 -11.66
CA ARG A 561 9.43 -21.70 -11.56
C ARG A 561 9.92 -21.62 -10.12
N ASP A 562 11.24 -21.71 -9.96
CA ASP A 562 11.91 -21.43 -8.69
C ASP A 562 12.65 -20.10 -8.75
N PHE A 563 12.42 -19.25 -7.75
CA PHE A 563 12.99 -17.91 -7.66
C PHE A 563 13.96 -17.77 -6.49
N ALA A 564 15.10 -17.15 -6.72
CA ALA A 564 16.08 -16.85 -5.69
C ALA A 564 16.66 -15.45 -5.83
N VAL A 565 16.86 -14.76 -4.69
CA VAL A 565 17.51 -13.44 -4.62
C VAL A 565 18.48 -13.42 -3.48
N ILE A 566 19.66 -12.82 -3.72
CA ILE A 566 20.60 -12.43 -2.67
C ILE A 566 20.90 -10.94 -2.77
N ARG A 567 20.98 -10.25 -1.63
CA ARG A 567 21.30 -8.82 -1.52
C ARG A 567 22.34 -8.57 -0.45
N GLY A 568 23.33 -7.74 -0.75
CA GLY A 568 24.25 -7.16 0.21
C GLY A 568 24.41 -5.66 -0.06
N LEU A 569 24.33 -4.83 0.96
CA LEU A 569 24.48 -3.38 0.87
C LEU A 569 25.35 -2.88 2.02
N TYR A 570 26.44 -2.21 1.70
CA TYR A 570 27.25 -1.47 2.68
C TYR A 570 26.91 0.02 2.61
N GLU A 571 26.52 0.62 3.74
CA GLU A 571 25.96 1.96 3.77
C GLU A 571 26.47 2.77 4.96
N THR A 572 26.84 4.03 4.71
CA THR A 572 27.31 4.97 5.73
C THR A 572 26.64 6.32 5.61
N THR A 573 26.41 7.01 6.73
CA THR A 573 25.64 8.26 6.81
C THR A 573 26.33 9.43 7.49
N GLY A 574 27.48 9.26 8.10
CA GLY A 574 28.14 10.28 8.95
C GLY A 574 28.34 11.67 8.30
N SER A 575 28.50 11.76 6.98
CA SER A 575 28.64 13.04 6.23
C SER A 575 27.80 13.04 4.94
N GLY A 576 26.53 12.73 5.04
CA GLY A 576 25.65 12.41 3.91
C GLY A 576 25.53 10.90 3.75
N ARG A 577 24.95 10.42 2.66
CA ARG A 577 24.79 8.99 2.38
C ARG A 577 25.85 8.53 1.38
N ARG A 578 26.47 7.39 1.65
CA ARG A 578 27.32 6.68 0.70
C ARG A 578 27.07 5.20 0.85
N SER A 579 26.70 4.54 -0.23
CA SER A 579 26.47 3.11 -0.22
C SER A 579 26.92 2.45 -1.51
N VAL A 580 27.30 1.17 -1.39
CA VAL A 580 27.56 0.27 -2.49
C VAL A 580 26.87 -1.04 -2.18
N GLY A 581 26.11 -1.55 -3.14
CA GLY A 581 25.37 -2.79 -3.01
C GLY A 581 25.60 -3.75 -4.16
N TYR A 582 25.28 -5.00 -3.89
CA TYR A 582 25.21 -6.07 -4.88
C TYR A 582 23.90 -6.81 -4.73
N MET A 583 23.25 -7.15 -5.83
CA MET A 583 22.09 -8.03 -5.89
C MET A 583 22.29 -9.04 -7.00
N GLY A 584 22.06 -10.33 -6.68
CA GLY A 584 21.95 -11.41 -7.64
C GLY A 584 20.55 -11.98 -7.60
N THR A 585 19.96 -12.22 -8.76
CA THR A 585 18.67 -12.92 -8.92
C THR A 585 18.82 -14.12 -9.82
N MET A 586 18.04 -15.15 -9.56
CA MET A 586 17.98 -16.37 -10.37
C MET A 586 16.53 -16.82 -10.48
N VAL A 587 16.12 -17.18 -11.66
CA VAL A 587 14.86 -17.89 -11.92
C VAL A 587 15.21 -19.18 -12.65
N GLN A 588 14.86 -20.29 -12.05
CA GLN A 588 14.92 -21.58 -12.74
C GLN A 588 13.67 -21.72 -13.59
N LEU A 589 13.87 -21.80 -14.89
CA LEU A 589 12.82 -21.95 -15.89
C LEU A 589 12.86 -23.38 -16.46
N PRO A 590 11.77 -23.87 -17.04
CA PRO A 590 11.83 -25.09 -17.83
C PRO A 590 12.85 -24.99 -18.97
N GLY A 591 13.94 -25.77 -18.89
CA GLY A 591 14.96 -25.85 -19.92
C GLY A 591 16.07 -24.81 -19.90
N THR A 592 16.03 -23.77 -19.10
CA THR A 592 17.06 -22.74 -18.97
C THR A 592 17.03 -22.05 -17.60
N ASP A 593 18.05 -21.29 -17.25
CA ASP A 593 18.09 -20.47 -16.03
C ASP A 593 18.25 -19.00 -16.42
N ALA A 594 17.47 -18.12 -15.83
CA ALA A 594 17.62 -16.68 -15.96
C ALA A 594 18.38 -16.12 -14.75
N ILE A 595 19.59 -15.63 -14.99
CA ILE A 595 20.46 -15.10 -13.93
C ILE A 595 20.74 -13.61 -14.19
N THR A 596 20.55 -12.78 -13.15
CA THR A 596 20.88 -11.36 -13.24
C THR A 596 21.76 -10.92 -12.08
N HIS A 597 22.76 -10.11 -12.38
CA HIS A 597 23.65 -9.47 -11.44
C HIS A 597 23.53 -7.95 -11.51
N GLY A 598 23.42 -7.30 -10.36
CA GLY A 598 23.38 -5.84 -10.26
C GLY A 598 24.35 -5.32 -9.21
N ILE A 599 25.09 -4.27 -9.54
CA ILE A 599 25.88 -3.48 -8.59
C ILE A 599 25.29 -2.07 -8.56
N ASP A 600 24.93 -1.57 -7.37
CA ASP A 600 24.38 -0.25 -7.20
C ASP A 600 25.22 0.61 -6.27
N GLY A 601 25.20 1.91 -6.51
CA GLY A 601 25.90 2.91 -5.72
C GLY A 601 25.01 4.13 -5.47
N HIS A 602 25.02 4.63 -4.22
CA HIS A 602 24.22 5.79 -3.84
C HIS A 602 25.08 6.82 -3.14
N PHE A 603 24.93 8.05 -3.55
CA PHE A 603 25.59 9.21 -2.97
C PHE A 603 24.59 10.30 -2.64
N LEU A 604 24.64 10.84 -1.41
CA LEU A 604 23.98 12.07 -1.01
C LEU A 604 24.99 12.96 -0.32
N SER A 605 25.10 14.21 -0.75
CA SER A 605 25.97 15.21 -0.12
C SER A 605 25.51 15.51 1.31
N SER A 606 26.42 15.91 2.21
CA SER A 606 26.13 16.21 3.62
C SER A 606 25.04 17.28 3.80
N GLY A 607 24.92 18.24 2.87
CA GLY A 607 23.87 19.25 2.86
C GLY A 607 22.55 18.78 2.21
N GLY A 608 22.46 17.53 1.73
CA GLY A 608 21.26 16.99 1.06
C GLY A 608 20.95 17.65 -0.29
N ARG A 609 21.85 18.45 -0.83
CA ARG A 609 21.60 19.22 -2.06
C ARG A 609 21.85 18.46 -3.34
N PHE A 610 22.77 17.50 -3.32
CA PHE A 610 23.13 16.71 -4.47
C PHE A 610 23.07 15.23 -4.15
N SER A 611 22.38 14.47 -4.98
CA SER A 611 22.33 13.00 -4.91
C SER A 611 22.59 12.39 -6.28
N VAL A 612 23.22 11.22 -6.25
CA VAL A 612 23.44 10.36 -7.40
C VAL A 612 23.08 8.94 -7.00
N ASP A 613 22.32 8.26 -7.87
CA ASP A 613 21.98 6.85 -7.76
C ASP A 613 22.40 6.18 -9.08
N SER A 614 23.21 5.13 -9.00
CA SER A 614 23.76 4.44 -10.16
C SER A 614 23.60 2.95 -10.01
N GLN A 615 23.38 2.23 -11.11
CA GLN A 615 23.33 0.79 -11.15
C GLN A 615 23.96 0.26 -12.45
N ILE A 616 24.72 -0.82 -12.35
CA ILE A 616 25.25 -1.58 -13.48
C ILE A 616 24.67 -2.99 -13.39
N LEU A 617 24.20 -3.52 -14.50
CA LEU A 617 23.53 -4.80 -14.62
C LEU A 617 24.23 -5.70 -15.63
N ALA A 618 24.15 -7.00 -15.38
CA ALA A 618 24.42 -8.05 -16.34
C ALA A 618 23.37 -9.15 -16.19
N SER A 619 22.81 -9.62 -17.28
CA SER A 619 21.89 -10.77 -17.31
C SER A 619 22.43 -11.87 -18.22
N ASP A 620 22.10 -13.12 -17.92
CA ASP A 620 22.37 -14.29 -18.74
C ASP A 620 21.07 -15.12 -18.79
N VAL A 621 20.41 -15.10 -19.93
CA VAL A 621 19.21 -15.89 -20.24
C VAL A 621 19.45 -16.61 -21.55
N ASP A 622 19.45 -15.90 -22.70
CA ASP A 622 19.76 -16.40 -24.02
C ASP A 622 21.10 -15.82 -24.52
N GLY A 623 21.97 -15.40 -23.59
CA GLY A 623 23.26 -14.75 -23.84
C GLY A 623 23.47 -13.59 -22.86
N MET A 624 24.73 -13.14 -22.77
CA MET A 624 25.10 -12.06 -21.85
C MET A 624 24.60 -10.71 -22.36
N GLY A 625 23.78 -10.04 -21.53
CA GLY A 625 23.33 -8.67 -21.73
C GLY A 625 23.81 -7.73 -20.63
N TYR A 626 23.98 -6.45 -20.95
CA TYR A 626 24.51 -5.44 -20.04
C TYR A 626 23.63 -4.18 -19.98
N GLY A 627 23.56 -3.56 -18.81
CA GLY A 627 22.84 -2.31 -18.64
C GLY A 627 23.45 -1.40 -17.59
N MET A 628 23.18 -0.11 -17.72
CA MET A 628 23.60 0.90 -16.78
C MET A 628 22.50 1.94 -16.62
N PHE A 629 22.24 2.32 -15.39
CA PHE A 629 21.33 3.41 -15.02
C PHE A 629 22.04 4.40 -14.14
N HIS A 630 21.84 5.68 -14.42
CA HIS A 630 22.49 6.75 -13.68
C HIS A 630 21.52 7.92 -13.50
N ASP A 631 21.04 8.13 -12.27
CA ASP A 631 20.15 9.22 -11.88
C ASP A 631 20.89 10.25 -11.04
N PHE A 632 20.66 11.53 -11.31
CA PHE A 632 21.14 12.58 -10.45
C PHE A 632 20.05 13.59 -10.10
N ARG A 633 20.20 14.20 -8.93
CA ARG A 633 19.32 15.26 -8.45
C ARG A 633 20.14 16.36 -7.79
N PHE A 634 19.84 17.60 -8.16
CA PHE A 634 20.44 18.77 -7.55
C PHE A 634 19.38 19.76 -7.06
N ASN A 635 19.32 19.98 -5.75
CA ASN A 635 18.47 20.98 -5.14
C ASN A 635 19.21 22.31 -5.07
N GLN A 636 18.89 23.22 -5.98
CA GLN A 636 19.51 24.56 -6.06
C GLN A 636 19.09 25.45 -4.88
N GLY A 637 17.95 25.19 -4.24
CA GLY A 637 17.29 26.04 -3.26
C GLY A 637 16.19 26.88 -3.88
N ASN A 638 15.48 27.64 -3.04
CA ASN A 638 14.34 28.51 -3.47
C ASN A 638 13.25 27.74 -4.25
N GLY A 639 13.08 26.45 -3.95
CA GLY A 639 12.10 25.58 -4.59
C GLY A 639 12.49 25.13 -6.00
N ILE A 640 13.76 25.28 -6.41
CA ILE A 640 14.27 24.81 -7.71
C ILE A 640 15.05 23.52 -7.53
N THR A 641 14.66 22.50 -8.29
CA THR A 641 15.33 21.19 -8.31
C THR A 641 15.63 20.79 -9.76
N HIS A 642 16.81 20.29 -9.99
CA HIS A 642 17.28 19.73 -11.25
C HIS A 642 17.36 18.23 -11.11
N ASN A 643 16.83 17.50 -12.07
CA ASN A 643 16.95 16.03 -12.17
C ASN A 643 17.47 15.67 -13.54
N GLY A 644 18.22 14.58 -13.64
CA GLY A 644 18.61 14.04 -14.93
C GLY A 644 18.90 12.56 -14.79
N SER A 645 18.90 11.86 -15.92
CA SER A 645 19.30 10.46 -16.01
C SER A 645 20.04 10.19 -17.32
N ILE A 646 20.88 9.17 -17.28
CA ILE A 646 21.56 8.58 -18.44
C ILE A 646 21.43 7.07 -18.29
N ASP A 647 20.91 6.41 -19.33
CA ASP A 647 20.70 4.97 -19.37
C ASP A 647 21.39 4.38 -20.61
N TYR A 648 21.95 3.21 -20.41
CA TYR A 648 22.41 2.32 -21.47
C TYR A 648 21.88 0.93 -21.18
N ILE A 649 21.22 0.32 -22.12
CA ILE A 649 20.70 -1.04 -22.06
C ILE A 649 20.95 -1.66 -23.41
N ASP A 650 21.75 -2.71 -23.47
CA ASP A 650 21.98 -3.40 -24.73
C ASP A 650 20.77 -4.24 -25.15
N ASP A 651 20.83 -4.80 -26.35
CA ASP A 651 19.76 -5.57 -26.95
C ASP A 651 19.55 -6.95 -26.29
N ASN A 652 20.62 -7.52 -25.70
CA ASN A 652 20.60 -8.83 -25.04
C ASN A 652 20.21 -8.74 -23.55
N LEU A 653 20.15 -7.53 -22.95
CA LEU A 653 19.77 -7.42 -21.54
C LEU A 653 18.29 -7.80 -21.36
N ASP A 654 18.06 -8.95 -20.75
CA ASP A 654 16.75 -9.35 -20.23
C ASP A 654 16.81 -9.62 -18.74
N ILE A 655 15.95 -8.93 -17.99
CA ILE A 655 15.76 -9.10 -16.55
C ILE A 655 14.29 -9.41 -16.21
N ASN A 656 13.43 -9.57 -17.24
CA ASN A 656 11.98 -9.57 -17.07
C ASN A 656 11.43 -10.87 -16.49
N ASP A 657 12.22 -11.93 -16.38
CA ASP A 657 11.76 -13.16 -15.72
C ASP A 657 11.58 -12.97 -14.22
N PHE A 658 12.40 -12.15 -13.57
CA PHE A 658 12.19 -11.75 -12.19
C PHE A 658 12.05 -10.25 -11.98
N GLY A 659 12.70 -9.46 -12.79
CA GLY A 659 12.69 -8.01 -12.71
C GLY A 659 11.61 -7.37 -13.57
N PHE A 660 11.82 -6.09 -13.83
CA PHE A 660 11.04 -5.32 -14.78
C PHE A 660 11.88 -4.24 -15.43
N ILE A 661 11.87 -4.25 -16.74
CA ILE A 661 12.31 -3.16 -17.61
C ILE A 661 11.29 -3.06 -18.76
N SER A 662 10.88 -1.86 -19.08
CA SER A 662 9.85 -1.64 -20.12
C SER A 662 10.39 -1.83 -21.52
N ARG A 663 11.73 -1.68 -21.67
CA ARG A 663 12.41 -1.73 -22.96
C ARG A 663 13.90 -2.06 -22.81
N GLY A 664 14.40 -3.03 -23.55
CA GLY A 664 15.80 -3.24 -23.90
C GLY A 664 16.22 -2.44 -25.14
N ASP A 665 17.48 -2.54 -25.57
CA ASP A 665 18.05 -1.91 -26.75
C ASP A 665 17.87 -0.37 -26.72
N VAL A 666 18.57 0.32 -25.78
CA VAL A 666 18.33 1.74 -25.57
C VAL A 666 19.52 2.49 -24.99
N ILE A 667 19.75 3.68 -25.53
CA ILE A 667 20.59 4.74 -24.97
C ILE A 667 19.69 5.95 -24.73
N GLU A 668 19.52 6.36 -23.47
CA GLU A 668 18.64 7.47 -23.11
C GLU A 668 19.41 8.52 -22.30
N ALA A 669 19.12 9.79 -22.58
CA ALA A 669 19.52 10.90 -21.74
C ALA A 669 18.36 11.88 -21.57
N GLN A 670 18.13 12.30 -20.32
CA GLN A 670 17.09 13.27 -20.01
C GLN A 670 17.52 14.24 -18.91
N TYR A 671 16.95 15.44 -18.98
CA TYR A 671 17.17 16.49 -18.01
C TYR A 671 15.89 17.27 -17.74
N GLY A 672 15.64 17.58 -16.48
CA GLY A 672 14.44 18.30 -16.06
C GLY A 672 14.71 19.32 -14.96
N VAL A 673 13.94 20.38 -14.99
CA VAL A 673 13.92 21.43 -13.97
C VAL A 673 12.52 21.54 -13.38
N PHE A 674 12.44 21.48 -12.06
CA PHE A 674 11.23 21.69 -11.29
C PHE A 674 11.36 22.99 -10.51
N ARG A 675 10.30 23.78 -10.50
CA ARG A 675 10.22 24.96 -9.66
C ARG A 675 8.91 24.97 -8.90
N ASN A 676 8.97 25.01 -7.57
CA ASN A 676 7.82 25.16 -6.70
C ASN A 676 7.93 26.49 -5.95
N LYS A 677 6.95 27.37 -6.08
CA LYS A 677 6.90 28.66 -5.42
C LYS A 677 5.62 28.80 -4.60
N SER A 678 5.77 29.13 -3.30
CA SER A 678 4.66 29.29 -2.36
C SER A 678 4.66 30.65 -1.64
N ARG A 679 5.76 31.42 -1.77
CA ARG A 679 5.92 32.72 -1.10
C ARG A 679 5.81 33.88 -2.06
N GLY A 680 5.28 35.02 -1.59
CA GLY A 680 5.20 36.25 -2.39
C GLY A 680 4.22 36.19 -3.55
N LEU A 681 3.23 35.30 -3.50
CA LEU A 681 2.18 35.15 -4.52
C LEU A 681 0.92 35.92 -4.14
N LYS A 682 0.43 36.79 -5.04
CA LYS A 682 -0.77 37.61 -4.77
C LYS A 682 -2.08 36.86 -5.03
N ARG A 683 -2.19 36.12 -6.16
CA ARG A 683 -3.41 35.46 -6.63
C ARG A 683 -3.43 33.96 -6.31
N PHE A 684 -2.25 33.34 -6.32
CA PHE A 684 -2.10 31.92 -6.11
C PHE A 684 -1.55 31.65 -4.71
N ARG A 685 -1.84 30.49 -4.20
CA ARG A 685 -1.26 29.93 -3.01
C ARG A 685 0.07 29.23 -3.33
N GLN A 686 0.09 28.51 -4.46
CA GLN A 686 1.24 27.77 -4.94
C GLN A 686 1.29 27.76 -6.46
N VAL A 687 2.48 27.82 -7.01
CA VAL A 687 2.75 27.65 -8.44
C VAL A 687 3.86 26.64 -8.59
N SER A 688 3.57 25.55 -9.30
CA SER A 688 4.53 24.49 -9.62
C SER A 688 4.74 24.44 -11.13
N ASN A 689 5.98 24.44 -11.56
CA ASN A 689 6.35 24.34 -12.97
C ASN A 689 7.37 23.21 -13.11
N SER A 690 7.26 22.45 -14.18
CA SER A 690 8.29 21.50 -14.60
C SER A 690 8.56 21.62 -16.08
N PHE A 691 9.79 21.41 -16.44
CA PHE A 691 10.27 21.42 -17.81
C PHE A 691 11.28 20.30 -18.00
N PHE A 692 11.12 19.51 -19.05
CA PHE A 692 11.98 18.38 -19.36
C PHE A 692 12.37 18.39 -20.82
N ILE A 693 13.58 17.93 -21.11
CA ILE A 693 14.07 17.60 -22.43
C ILE A 693 14.74 16.24 -22.36
N GLY A 694 14.58 15.42 -23.38
CA GLY A 694 15.22 14.12 -23.45
C GLY A 694 15.27 13.55 -24.84
N GLY A 695 16.11 12.56 -25.01
CA GLY A 695 16.27 11.78 -26.22
C GLY A 695 16.67 10.35 -25.91
N GLN A 696 16.18 9.43 -26.74
CA GLN A 696 16.41 8.01 -26.66
C GLN A 696 16.70 7.48 -28.08
N SER A 697 17.78 6.73 -28.23
CA SER A 697 18.07 5.96 -29.43
C SER A 697 18.16 4.48 -29.08
N ASN A 698 17.99 3.61 -30.06
CA ASN A 698 18.46 2.23 -29.92
C ASN A 698 20.00 2.15 -30.05
N THR A 699 20.59 1.00 -29.83
CA THR A 699 22.04 0.77 -29.90
C THR A 699 22.58 0.92 -31.32
N ASP A 700 21.76 0.73 -32.35
CA ASP A 700 22.09 0.99 -33.76
C ASP A 700 22.14 2.49 -34.11
N GLY A 701 21.73 3.37 -33.18
CA GLY A 701 21.76 4.82 -33.34
C GLY A 701 20.49 5.44 -33.90
N PHE A 702 19.40 4.69 -34.12
CA PHE A 702 18.12 5.24 -34.55
C PHE A 702 17.44 5.93 -33.37
N VAL A 703 16.99 7.17 -33.59
CA VAL A 703 16.26 7.92 -32.56
C VAL A 703 14.83 7.39 -32.46
N VAL A 704 14.55 6.68 -31.36
CA VAL A 704 13.23 6.04 -31.09
C VAL A 704 12.30 6.90 -30.24
N ARG A 705 12.85 7.91 -29.54
CA ARG A 705 12.07 8.86 -28.76
C ARG A 705 12.87 10.14 -28.53
N ASN A 706 12.27 11.28 -28.68
CA ASN A 706 12.86 12.57 -28.33
C ASN A 706 11.75 13.57 -28.04
N GLY A 707 12.04 14.62 -27.26
CA GLY A 707 11.01 15.65 -27.08
C GLY A 707 11.28 16.64 -25.94
N ILE A 708 10.33 17.57 -25.83
CA ILE A 708 10.29 18.62 -24.83
C ILE A 708 8.94 18.57 -24.12
N PHE A 709 8.97 18.66 -22.80
CA PHE A 709 7.78 18.52 -21.95
C PHE A 709 7.70 19.67 -20.97
N SER A 710 6.51 20.25 -20.84
CA SER A 710 6.27 21.36 -19.93
C SER A 710 4.97 21.12 -19.17
N SER A 711 4.97 21.31 -17.85
CA SER A 711 3.78 21.21 -17.01
C SER A 711 3.74 22.34 -16.00
N HIS A 712 2.58 22.99 -15.90
CA HIS A 712 2.34 24.11 -15.01
C HIS A 712 1.09 23.84 -14.19
N ARG A 713 1.18 24.05 -12.86
CA ARG A 713 0.06 23.91 -11.94
C ARG A 713 -0.05 25.15 -11.08
N PHE A 714 -1.24 25.72 -11.06
CA PHE A 714 -1.59 26.91 -10.27
C PHE A 714 -2.64 26.52 -9.24
N THR A 715 -2.30 26.60 -7.95
CA THR A 715 -3.27 26.41 -6.86
C THR A 715 -3.74 27.77 -6.40
N PHE A 716 -5.03 28.02 -6.51
CA PHE A 716 -5.66 29.25 -6.08
C PHE A 716 -5.84 29.30 -4.55
N LYS A 717 -6.17 30.47 -4.00
CA LYS A 717 -6.42 30.64 -2.55
C LYS A 717 -7.65 29.88 -2.04
N ASN A 718 -8.58 29.56 -2.91
CA ASN A 718 -9.77 28.72 -2.62
C ASN A 718 -9.53 27.23 -2.84
N ASN A 719 -8.27 26.81 -2.90
CA ASN A 719 -7.81 25.44 -3.14
C ASN A 719 -8.17 24.83 -4.51
N SER A 720 -8.84 25.58 -5.41
CA SER A 720 -9.01 25.09 -6.78
C SER A 720 -7.66 25.09 -7.51
N ARG A 721 -7.53 24.21 -8.50
CA ARG A 721 -6.27 23.95 -9.22
C ARG A 721 -6.50 24.08 -10.72
N LEU A 722 -5.60 24.82 -11.38
CA LEU A 722 -5.56 24.94 -12.83
C LEU A 722 -4.24 24.34 -13.33
N GLY A 723 -4.32 23.40 -14.26
CA GLY A 723 -3.18 22.72 -14.85
C GLY A 723 -3.06 23.00 -16.35
N PHE A 724 -1.83 23.14 -16.81
CA PHE A 724 -1.49 23.16 -18.24
C PHE A 724 -0.34 22.18 -18.47
N ARG A 725 -0.44 21.34 -19.50
CA ARG A 725 0.65 20.48 -19.95
C ARG A 725 0.77 20.61 -21.47
N GLY A 726 1.99 20.80 -21.94
CA GLY A 726 2.31 20.83 -23.36
C GLY A 726 3.56 20.02 -23.61
N ASN A 727 3.48 19.02 -24.48
CA ASN A 727 4.58 18.16 -24.84
C ASN A 727 4.73 18.17 -26.36
N TYR A 728 5.97 18.12 -26.82
CA TYR A 728 6.30 17.90 -28.22
C TYR A 728 7.23 16.71 -28.33
N PHE A 729 6.84 15.72 -29.09
CA PHE A 729 7.68 14.59 -29.52
C PHE A 729 8.17 14.86 -30.94
N GLY A 730 9.48 14.76 -31.14
CA GLY A 730 10.05 14.91 -32.48
C GLY A 730 9.79 13.68 -33.37
N ARG A 731 10.14 13.81 -34.65
CA ARG A 731 10.21 12.66 -35.56
C ARG A 731 11.10 11.57 -34.98
N ARG A 732 10.67 10.33 -35.11
CA ARG A 732 11.35 9.18 -34.53
C ARG A 732 11.12 7.92 -35.33
N TRP A 733 11.86 6.90 -35.00
CA TRP A 733 11.62 5.54 -35.45
C TRP A 733 10.73 4.80 -34.43
N ASP A 734 9.84 3.96 -34.95
CA ASP A 734 9.08 3.01 -34.15
C ASP A 734 9.58 1.60 -34.49
N ASP A 735 10.19 0.96 -33.51
CA ASP A 735 10.81 -0.36 -33.60
C ASP A 735 10.08 -1.40 -32.74
N ARG A 736 9.02 -1.01 -32.01
CA ARG A 736 8.31 -1.88 -31.08
C ARG A 736 6.89 -2.21 -31.51
N ASN A 737 6.13 -1.24 -32.02
CA ASN A 737 4.74 -1.50 -32.41
C ASN A 737 4.62 -2.41 -33.63
N SER A 738 5.68 -2.65 -34.39
CA SER A 738 5.78 -3.71 -35.39
C SER A 738 5.90 -5.13 -34.81
N ARG A 739 6.14 -5.26 -33.51
CA ARG A 739 6.36 -6.52 -32.80
C ARG A 739 7.42 -7.43 -33.44
N GLY A 740 8.58 -6.84 -33.75
CA GLY A 740 9.71 -7.56 -34.34
C GLY A 740 9.71 -7.66 -35.87
N ASN A 741 8.71 -7.08 -36.56
CA ASN A 741 8.61 -7.13 -38.02
C ASN A 741 9.30 -5.94 -38.72
N GLY A 742 10.32 -5.36 -38.10
CA GLY A 742 11.09 -4.23 -38.65
C GLY A 742 10.77 -2.90 -38.01
N MET A 743 11.33 -1.83 -38.57
CA MET A 743 11.29 -0.48 -38.01
C MET A 743 10.79 0.52 -39.03
N PHE A 744 9.95 1.48 -38.59
CA PHE A 744 9.39 2.48 -39.47
C PHE A 744 9.42 3.88 -38.83
N LYS A 745 9.34 4.89 -39.67
CA LYS A 745 9.29 6.29 -39.24
C LYS A 745 7.90 6.73 -38.88
N VAL A 746 7.82 7.54 -37.80
CA VAL A 746 6.61 8.24 -37.37
C VAL A 746 6.88 9.73 -37.23
N ASP A 747 5.86 10.52 -37.46
CA ASP A 747 5.93 11.98 -37.43
C ASP A 747 6.08 12.54 -36.02
N GLY A 748 6.52 13.79 -35.95
CA GLY A 748 6.47 14.54 -34.71
C GLY A 748 5.03 14.87 -34.31
N ARG A 749 4.75 14.87 -33.01
CA ARG A 749 3.41 15.09 -32.46
C ARG A 749 3.38 16.00 -31.26
N PHE A 750 2.32 16.78 -31.14
CA PHE A 750 2.00 17.55 -29.95
C PHE A 750 0.99 16.82 -29.06
N PHE A 751 1.16 17.04 -27.77
CA PHE A 751 0.16 16.71 -26.74
C PHE A 751 -0.11 17.96 -25.90
N LEU A 752 -1.39 18.31 -25.77
CA LEU A 752 -1.85 19.44 -24.97
C LEU A 752 -2.89 18.95 -23.94
N ASN A 753 -2.80 19.47 -22.72
CA ASN A 753 -3.80 19.22 -21.69
C ASN A 753 -4.05 20.51 -20.90
N VAL A 754 -5.31 20.83 -20.73
CA VAL A 754 -5.77 21.88 -19.80
C VAL A 754 -6.72 21.21 -18.81
N SER A 755 -6.45 21.39 -17.51
CA SER A 755 -7.26 20.78 -16.46
C SER A 755 -7.62 21.78 -15.38
N TYR A 756 -8.84 21.66 -14.86
CA TYR A 756 -9.32 22.41 -13.71
C TYR A 756 -9.97 21.47 -12.70
N GLY A 757 -9.70 21.68 -11.41
CA GLY A 757 -10.32 20.95 -10.34
C GLY A 757 -10.67 21.84 -9.16
N THR A 758 -11.80 21.58 -8.53
CA THR A 758 -12.27 22.30 -7.36
C THR A 758 -11.65 21.79 -6.06
N ASP A 759 -11.96 22.41 -4.95
CA ASP A 759 -11.48 22.04 -3.62
C ASP A 759 -12.07 20.69 -3.17
N THR A 760 -11.23 19.67 -3.06
CA THR A 760 -11.61 18.32 -2.65
C THR A 760 -11.88 18.16 -1.15
N SER A 761 -11.73 19.21 -0.34
CA SER A 761 -12.17 19.22 1.06
C SER A 761 -13.69 19.41 1.20
N LYS A 762 -14.37 19.86 0.14
CA LYS A 762 -15.81 20.09 0.12
C LYS A 762 -16.58 18.79 -0.12
N ASN A 763 -17.83 18.75 0.32
CA ASN A 763 -18.70 17.57 0.15
C ASN A 763 -18.98 17.25 -1.31
N PHE A 764 -18.89 18.23 -2.19
CA PHE A 764 -18.94 18.04 -3.63
C PHE A 764 -17.75 18.72 -4.29
N ALA A 765 -17.01 17.97 -5.05
CA ALA A 765 -15.91 18.46 -5.87
C ALA A 765 -16.06 17.93 -7.29
N TRP A 766 -15.58 18.69 -8.26
CA TRP A 766 -15.55 18.27 -9.64
C TRP A 766 -14.23 18.65 -10.31
N SER A 767 -13.88 17.92 -11.34
CA SER A 767 -12.74 18.21 -12.20
C SER A 767 -13.15 18.08 -13.66
N ALA A 768 -12.50 18.87 -14.51
CA ALA A 768 -12.62 18.74 -15.93
C ALA A 768 -11.23 18.92 -16.58
N ALA A 769 -10.98 18.15 -17.63
CA ALA A 769 -9.80 18.31 -18.45
C ALA A 769 -10.15 18.20 -19.94
N LEU A 770 -9.40 18.92 -20.76
CA LEU A 770 -9.41 18.74 -22.21
C LEU A 770 -8.00 18.30 -22.60
N ASN A 771 -7.94 17.13 -23.19
CA ASN A 771 -6.75 16.57 -23.81
C ASN A 771 -6.85 16.73 -25.32
N ALA A 772 -5.74 16.98 -25.98
CA ALA A 772 -5.64 16.91 -27.43
C ALA A 772 -4.25 16.41 -27.79
N GLN A 773 -4.17 15.37 -28.60
CA GLN A 773 -2.90 14.86 -29.10
C GLN A 773 -2.94 14.73 -30.61
N GLN A 774 -1.80 14.86 -31.25
CA GLN A 774 -1.63 14.43 -32.62
C GLN A 774 -1.31 12.95 -32.65
N GLU A 775 -1.85 12.24 -33.63
CA GLU A 775 -1.51 10.84 -33.87
C GLU A 775 -0.16 10.72 -34.64
N ASP A 776 0.38 9.53 -34.69
CA ASP A 776 1.75 9.27 -35.16
C ASP A 776 1.97 9.46 -36.68
N LEU A 777 0.90 9.46 -37.46
CA LEU A 777 0.92 9.71 -38.90
C LEU A 777 -0.03 10.86 -39.25
N ASN A 778 0.36 11.64 -40.22
CA ASN A 778 -0.43 12.74 -40.81
C ASN A 778 -0.81 13.91 -39.89
N GLY A 779 -0.35 13.91 -38.62
CA GLY A 779 -0.58 14.99 -37.67
C GLY A 779 -2.04 15.28 -37.30
N SER A 780 -2.96 14.33 -37.53
CA SER A 780 -4.38 14.43 -37.18
C SER A 780 -4.54 14.59 -35.65
N TRP A 781 -5.51 15.40 -35.23
CA TRP A 781 -5.77 15.66 -33.82
C TRP A 781 -6.85 14.75 -33.26
N SER A 782 -6.53 14.17 -32.11
CA SER A 782 -7.44 13.34 -31.29
C SER A 782 -7.78 14.09 -30.01
N PRO A 783 -8.88 14.86 -29.97
CA PRO A 783 -9.35 15.52 -28.76
C PRO A 783 -10.03 14.54 -27.79
N GLY A 784 -10.04 14.88 -26.50
CA GLY A 784 -10.71 14.06 -25.49
C GLY A 784 -11.01 14.86 -24.23
N PRO A 785 -12.28 15.08 -23.86
CA PRO A 785 -12.67 15.59 -22.56
C PRO A 785 -12.64 14.51 -21.49
N ASP A 786 -12.21 14.90 -20.27
CA ASP A 786 -12.34 14.11 -19.05
C ASP A 786 -13.15 14.92 -18.03
N ILE A 787 -14.12 14.31 -17.38
CA ILE A 787 -14.94 14.94 -16.33
C ILE A 787 -15.01 14.00 -15.13
N GLY A 788 -14.70 14.51 -13.95
CA GLY A 788 -14.77 13.75 -12.72
C GLY A 788 -15.59 14.45 -11.65
N PHE A 789 -16.32 13.66 -10.86
CA PHE A 789 -17.13 14.10 -9.74
C PHE A 789 -16.77 13.30 -8.49
N THR A 790 -16.60 14.00 -7.36
CA THR A 790 -16.47 13.39 -6.04
C THR A 790 -17.59 13.95 -5.16
N TRP A 791 -18.45 13.08 -4.64
CA TRP A 791 -19.51 13.46 -3.73
C TRP A 791 -19.39 12.68 -2.42
N SER A 792 -19.14 13.42 -1.34
CA SER A 792 -19.04 12.88 0.02
C SER A 792 -20.02 13.63 0.92
N PRO A 793 -21.31 13.22 0.97
CA PRO A 793 -22.36 13.92 1.71
C PRO A 793 -22.10 13.91 3.23
N ASN A 794 -21.38 12.92 3.70
CA ASN A 794 -20.94 12.76 5.09
C ASN A 794 -19.58 12.05 5.12
N ASP A 795 -19.06 11.85 6.32
CA ASP A 795 -17.72 11.26 6.50
C ASP A 795 -17.64 9.76 6.17
N ARG A 796 -18.79 9.07 6.04
CA ARG A 796 -18.87 7.61 5.83
C ARG A 796 -19.13 7.21 4.38
N LEU A 797 -19.63 8.11 3.56
CA LEU A 797 -19.98 7.82 2.18
C LEU A 797 -19.18 8.69 1.22
N SER A 798 -18.51 8.07 0.28
CA SER A 798 -17.84 8.73 -0.85
C SER A 798 -18.25 8.05 -2.15
N LEU A 799 -18.63 8.84 -3.13
CA LEU A 799 -18.89 8.44 -4.49
C LEU A 799 -17.96 9.21 -5.41
N ASP A 800 -17.13 8.50 -6.16
CA ASP A 800 -16.27 9.04 -7.20
C ASP A 800 -16.76 8.50 -8.55
N LEU A 801 -16.97 9.41 -9.52
CA LEU A 801 -17.44 9.08 -10.85
C LEU A 801 -16.62 9.85 -11.87
N ASP A 802 -15.93 9.13 -12.75
CA ASP A 802 -15.10 9.69 -13.81
C ASP A 802 -15.58 9.23 -15.18
N PHE A 803 -15.67 10.17 -16.11
CA PHE A 803 -15.98 9.97 -17.52
C PHE A 803 -14.81 10.43 -18.37
N GLN A 804 -14.39 9.62 -19.31
CA GLN A 804 -13.38 9.95 -20.29
C GLN A 804 -13.92 9.61 -21.68
N TYR A 805 -13.76 10.52 -22.59
CA TYR A 805 -14.06 10.30 -24.01
C TYR A 805 -12.87 10.74 -24.85
N LYS A 806 -12.58 10.02 -25.91
CA LYS A 806 -11.55 10.39 -26.87
C LYS A 806 -12.00 10.07 -28.27
N ASP A 807 -12.00 11.08 -29.12
CA ASP A 807 -12.20 10.95 -30.55
C ASP A 807 -10.83 10.85 -31.23
N ARG A 808 -10.50 9.67 -31.73
CA ARG A 808 -9.20 9.36 -32.33
C ARG A 808 -9.29 9.44 -33.84
N ASN A 809 -8.40 10.21 -34.45
CA ASN A 809 -8.35 10.41 -35.87
C ASN A 809 -7.01 9.95 -36.45
N GLY A 810 -6.96 8.73 -37.00
CA GLY A 810 -5.75 8.16 -37.57
C GLY A 810 -4.87 7.41 -36.56
N TRP A 811 -5.48 6.75 -35.58
CA TRP A 811 -4.79 5.95 -34.58
C TRP A 811 -4.15 4.69 -35.20
N LEU A 812 -2.83 4.56 -35.12
CA LEU A 812 -2.07 3.48 -35.74
C LEU A 812 -2.01 2.26 -34.79
N LEU A 813 -2.42 1.09 -35.29
CA LEU A 813 -2.40 -0.19 -34.57
C LEU A 813 -1.79 -1.32 -35.40
N TYR A 814 -1.14 -2.25 -34.69
CA TYR A 814 -0.63 -3.50 -35.25
C TYR A 814 -1.76 -4.50 -35.50
N ARG A 815 -1.70 -5.21 -36.64
CA ARG A 815 -2.75 -6.18 -37.06
C ARG A 815 -2.22 -7.59 -37.36
N GLY A 816 -0.96 -7.83 -37.14
CA GLY A 816 -0.33 -9.14 -37.32
C GLY A 816 0.71 -9.15 -38.45
N GLY A 817 1.75 -9.96 -38.32
CA GLY A 817 2.87 -10.01 -39.23
C GLY A 817 3.51 -8.62 -39.43
N SER A 818 3.68 -8.17 -40.66
CA SER A 818 4.15 -6.80 -40.95
C SER A 818 3.04 -5.76 -41.10
N ASN A 819 1.77 -6.09 -40.80
CA ASN A 819 0.63 -5.24 -41.11
C ASN A 819 0.27 -4.29 -39.95
N LEU A 820 -0.04 -3.06 -40.31
CA LEU A 820 -0.64 -2.03 -39.46
C LEU A 820 -1.86 -1.44 -40.14
N ALA A 821 -2.77 -0.87 -39.35
CA ALA A 821 -3.89 -0.09 -39.88
C ALA A 821 -4.07 1.20 -39.07
N GLN A 822 -4.52 2.25 -39.72
CA GLN A 822 -4.98 3.48 -39.07
C GLN A 822 -6.49 3.42 -38.84
N TYR A 823 -6.89 3.96 -37.71
CA TYR A 823 -8.28 3.94 -37.26
C TYR A 823 -8.78 5.32 -36.91
N ASP A 824 -9.97 5.61 -37.33
CA ASP A 824 -10.82 6.61 -36.72
C ASP A 824 -11.64 5.88 -35.63
N ALA A 825 -11.51 6.30 -34.37
CA ALA A 825 -12.09 5.56 -33.28
C ALA A 825 -12.67 6.44 -32.18
N GLU A 826 -13.75 5.98 -31.59
CA GLU A 826 -14.33 6.54 -30.37
C GLU A 826 -13.95 5.65 -29.17
N ASP A 827 -13.32 6.24 -28.14
CA ASP A 827 -12.88 5.55 -26.92
C ASP A 827 -13.61 6.20 -25.73
N PHE A 828 -14.51 5.45 -25.11
CA PHE A 828 -15.32 5.90 -23.98
C PHE A 828 -15.04 5.07 -22.74
N LYS A 829 -14.80 5.73 -21.58
CA LYS A 829 -14.52 5.07 -20.30
C LYS A 829 -15.35 5.68 -19.19
N ILE A 830 -15.87 4.80 -18.35
CA ILE A 830 -16.55 5.15 -17.10
C ILE A 830 -15.85 4.45 -15.96
N GLN A 831 -15.56 5.20 -14.90
CA GLN A 831 -15.07 4.64 -13.65
C GLN A 831 -15.96 5.14 -12.52
N LEU A 832 -16.46 4.20 -11.71
CA LEU A 832 -17.28 4.46 -10.54
C LEU A 832 -16.63 3.78 -9.34
N ALA A 833 -16.41 4.54 -8.28
CA ALA A 833 -16.02 4.01 -6.97
C ALA A 833 -16.95 4.55 -5.91
N ASN A 834 -17.52 3.66 -5.12
CA ASN A 834 -18.39 3.97 -3.99
C ASN A 834 -17.82 3.32 -2.74
N ASP A 835 -17.50 4.11 -1.75
CA ASP A 835 -17.01 3.66 -0.45
C ASP A 835 -18.05 4.00 0.61
N PHE A 836 -18.57 2.99 1.28
CA PHE A 836 -19.47 3.14 2.42
C PHE A 836 -18.87 2.49 3.67
N PHE A 837 -18.67 3.28 4.72
CA PHE A 837 -18.13 2.85 5.99
C PHE A 837 -19.23 2.69 7.04
N ILE A 838 -19.50 1.46 7.42
CA ILE A 838 -20.37 1.14 8.56
C ILE A 838 -19.70 1.62 9.85
N THR A 839 -18.42 1.31 9.99
CA THR A 839 -17.50 1.82 11.02
C THR A 839 -16.14 2.07 10.39
N ALA A 840 -15.17 2.65 11.10
CA ALA A 840 -13.79 2.78 10.61
C ALA A 840 -13.11 1.42 10.25
N ARG A 841 -13.65 0.30 10.78
CA ARG A 841 -13.16 -1.07 10.58
C ARG A 841 -14.03 -1.92 9.64
N GLN A 842 -15.18 -1.41 9.21
CA GLN A 842 -16.11 -2.15 8.35
C GLN A 842 -16.44 -1.29 7.13
N GLN A 843 -16.10 -1.79 5.97
CA GLN A 843 -16.28 -1.10 4.71
C GLN A 843 -17.03 -1.98 3.73
N LEU A 844 -17.98 -1.37 3.03
CA LEU A 844 -18.55 -1.89 1.80
C LEU A 844 -18.06 -0.99 0.66
N ARG A 845 -17.35 -1.57 -0.31
CA ARG A 845 -16.82 -0.85 -1.47
C ARG A 845 -17.36 -1.45 -2.74
N PHE A 846 -17.89 -0.60 -3.61
CA PHE A 846 -18.23 -0.98 -4.97
C PHE A 846 -17.36 -0.22 -5.94
N THR A 847 -16.68 -0.91 -6.82
CA THR A 847 -15.91 -0.32 -7.92
C THR A 847 -16.39 -0.90 -9.23
N MET A 848 -16.47 -0.07 -10.24
CA MET A 848 -16.83 -0.47 -11.58
C MET A 848 -16.03 0.34 -12.58
N GLN A 849 -15.45 -0.34 -13.55
CA GLN A 849 -14.72 0.26 -14.65
C GLN A 849 -15.22 -0.36 -15.94
N TRP A 850 -15.59 0.49 -16.87
CA TRP A 850 -15.97 0.06 -18.19
C TRP A 850 -15.24 0.88 -19.25
N ALA A 851 -14.79 0.21 -20.31
CA ALA A 851 -14.19 0.81 -21.48
C ALA A 851 -14.86 0.25 -22.73
N GLY A 852 -15.41 1.12 -23.56
CA GLY A 852 -15.94 0.82 -24.87
C GLY A 852 -15.12 1.53 -25.95
N ILE A 853 -14.71 0.81 -27.00
CA ILE A 853 -14.01 1.35 -28.16
C ILE A 853 -14.75 0.91 -29.39
N LYS A 854 -14.96 1.84 -30.33
CA LYS A 854 -15.44 1.58 -31.68
C LYS A 854 -14.39 2.13 -32.65
N ALA A 855 -13.79 1.29 -33.48
CA ALA A 855 -12.65 1.64 -34.30
C ALA A 855 -12.89 1.21 -35.76
N LYS A 856 -12.97 2.20 -36.66
CA LYS A 856 -13.11 2.03 -38.08
C LYS A 856 -11.75 2.14 -38.76
N ALA A 857 -11.35 1.12 -39.49
CA ALA A 857 -10.12 1.14 -40.26
C ALA A 857 -10.25 2.12 -41.44
N THR A 858 -9.23 2.95 -41.65
CA THR A 858 -9.23 4.00 -42.67
C THR A 858 -8.09 3.87 -43.67
N ASN A 859 -6.93 3.44 -43.25
CA ASN A 859 -5.76 3.24 -44.09
C ASN A 859 -5.00 1.99 -43.64
N TYR A 860 -4.44 1.27 -44.61
CA TYR A 860 -3.74 0.01 -44.38
C TYR A 860 -2.27 0.13 -44.76
N TRP A 861 -1.41 -0.28 -43.85
CA TRP A 861 0.02 -0.11 -43.96
C TRP A 861 0.76 -1.44 -43.77
N ARG A 862 1.96 -1.49 -44.29
CA ARG A 862 2.92 -2.56 -44.04
C ARG A 862 4.26 -1.97 -43.63
N VAL A 863 4.88 -2.59 -42.64
CA VAL A 863 6.25 -2.28 -42.26
C VAL A 863 7.18 -2.62 -43.44
N PRO A 864 8.09 -1.70 -43.83
CA PRO A 864 9.02 -1.99 -44.93
C PRO A 864 10.04 -3.08 -44.54
N VAL A 865 10.55 -3.82 -45.48
CA VAL A 865 11.57 -4.86 -45.29
C VAL A 865 12.88 -4.26 -44.80
N SER A 866 13.23 -3.03 -45.18
CA SER A 866 14.34 -2.23 -44.68
C SER A 866 13.77 -0.97 -44.01
N GLU A 867 14.52 -0.37 -43.12
CA GLU A 867 14.10 0.81 -42.37
C GLU A 867 13.60 1.91 -43.30
N GLY A 868 12.39 2.43 -43.04
CA GLY A 868 11.78 3.43 -43.96
C GLY A 868 10.45 3.97 -43.44
N GLU A 869 9.78 4.66 -44.37
CA GLU A 869 8.37 5.06 -44.19
C GLU A 869 7.45 3.84 -44.34
N LEU A 870 6.30 3.84 -43.71
CA LEU A 870 5.28 2.79 -43.90
C LEU A 870 4.85 2.76 -45.39
N ILE A 871 4.61 1.57 -45.89
CA ILE A 871 4.21 1.31 -47.25
C ILE A 871 2.73 0.95 -47.24
N SER A 872 1.93 1.54 -48.16
CA SER A 872 0.53 1.12 -48.33
C SER A 872 0.46 -0.37 -48.70
N ARG A 873 -0.50 -1.08 -48.16
CA ARG A 873 -0.74 -2.49 -48.49
C ARG A 873 -1.21 -2.61 -49.95
N GLU A 874 -0.64 -3.55 -50.67
CA GLU A 874 -0.99 -3.82 -52.10
C GLU A 874 -2.42 -4.35 -52.23
N THR A 875 -2.83 -5.16 -51.25
CA THR A 875 -4.20 -5.68 -51.16
C THR A 875 -4.82 -5.11 -49.89
N GLU A 876 -5.81 -4.28 -50.05
CA GLU A 876 -6.61 -3.80 -48.94
C GLU A 876 -7.56 -4.91 -48.47
N PRO A 877 -7.82 -5.06 -47.15
CA PRO A 877 -8.88 -5.92 -46.66
C PRO A 877 -10.25 -5.51 -47.21
N GLU A 878 -11.19 -6.43 -47.18
CA GLU A 878 -12.58 -6.08 -47.48
C GLU A 878 -13.09 -5.00 -46.52
N PRO A 879 -13.94 -4.09 -46.94
CA PRO A 879 -14.48 -3.03 -46.10
C PRO A 879 -15.14 -3.61 -44.82
N GLY A 880 -14.68 -3.19 -43.67
CA GLY A 880 -15.15 -3.66 -42.37
C GLY A 880 -14.41 -4.88 -41.78
N GLU A 881 -13.56 -5.54 -42.56
CA GLU A 881 -12.83 -6.76 -42.09
C GLU A 881 -11.90 -6.46 -40.95
N GLU A 882 -11.22 -5.33 -40.90
CA GLU A 882 -10.33 -4.91 -39.82
C GLU A 882 -10.97 -3.91 -38.85
N ASP A 883 -12.24 -3.57 -39.04
CA ASP A 883 -12.98 -2.80 -38.04
C ASP A 883 -13.13 -3.59 -36.77
N PHE A 884 -13.22 -2.90 -35.62
CA PHE A 884 -13.48 -3.60 -34.38
C PHE A 884 -14.22 -2.73 -33.35
N THR A 885 -15.00 -3.41 -32.54
CA THR A 885 -15.52 -2.91 -31.28
C THR A 885 -14.84 -3.68 -30.13
N LEU A 886 -14.64 -3.00 -29.01
CA LEU A 886 -14.15 -3.61 -27.80
C LEU A 886 -14.98 -3.12 -26.63
N SER A 887 -15.49 -4.06 -25.83
CA SER A 887 -16.17 -3.74 -24.58
C SER A 887 -15.53 -4.53 -23.44
N ARG A 888 -15.04 -3.81 -22.45
CA ARG A 888 -14.41 -4.42 -21.28
C ARG A 888 -15.00 -3.85 -19.99
N LEU A 889 -15.56 -4.73 -19.16
CA LEU A 889 -16.14 -4.38 -17.88
C LEU A 889 -15.38 -5.10 -16.75
N THR A 890 -15.17 -4.41 -15.64
CA THR A 890 -14.84 -5.03 -14.36
C THR A 890 -15.66 -4.33 -13.29
N ALA A 891 -16.46 -5.09 -12.56
CA ALA A 891 -17.23 -4.64 -11.41
C ALA A 891 -16.86 -5.49 -10.20
N GLN A 892 -16.61 -4.86 -9.06
CA GLN A 892 -16.28 -5.55 -7.83
C GLN A 892 -17.08 -4.96 -6.66
N LEU A 893 -17.72 -5.81 -5.89
CA LEU A 893 -18.34 -5.48 -4.62
C LEU A 893 -17.53 -6.16 -3.52
N ARG A 894 -16.95 -5.38 -2.60
CA ARG A 894 -16.11 -5.87 -1.53
C ARG A 894 -16.64 -5.42 -0.18
N TYR A 895 -16.89 -6.37 0.70
CA TYR A 895 -17.05 -6.14 2.13
C TYR A 895 -15.76 -6.51 2.83
N ARG A 896 -15.23 -5.59 3.66
CA ARG A 896 -14.07 -5.80 4.53
C ARG A 896 -14.46 -5.54 5.98
N TRP A 897 -14.07 -6.45 6.84
CA TRP A 897 -14.18 -6.27 8.29
C TRP A 897 -12.83 -6.52 8.95
N GLU A 898 -12.21 -5.46 9.49
CA GLU A 898 -11.00 -5.55 10.29
C GLU A 898 -11.37 -6.00 11.70
N LEU A 899 -11.10 -7.26 12.02
CA LEU A 899 -11.36 -7.91 13.31
C LEU A 899 -10.38 -7.43 14.38
N GLY A 900 -9.14 -7.14 13.96
CA GLY A 900 -8.04 -6.63 14.77
C GLY A 900 -6.90 -6.16 13.88
N PRO A 901 -5.82 -5.61 14.44
CA PRO A 901 -4.67 -5.21 13.62
C PRO A 901 -4.15 -6.38 12.79
N LEU A 902 -4.13 -6.23 11.47
CA LEU A 902 -3.74 -7.25 10.48
C LEU A 902 -4.60 -8.52 10.49
N SER A 903 -5.83 -8.45 10.98
CA SER A 903 -6.79 -9.55 10.98
C SER A 903 -8.06 -9.10 10.26
N ASP A 904 -8.36 -9.70 9.13
CA ASP A 904 -9.40 -9.24 8.23
C ASP A 904 -10.29 -10.39 7.74
N LEU A 905 -11.58 -10.11 7.63
CA LEU A 905 -12.55 -10.88 6.85
C LEU A 905 -12.88 -10.10 5.58
N PHE A 906 -12.74 -10.75 4.44
CA PHE A 906 -13.14 -10.24 3.15
C PHE A 906 -14.24 -11.09 2.54
N VAL A 907 -15.23 -10.43 1.95
CA VAL A 907 -16.21 -11.02 1.04
C VAL A 907 -16.17 -10.19 -0.23
N VAL A 908 -15.77 -10.79 -1.33
CA VAL A 908 -15.53 -10.10 -2.59
C VAL A 908 -16.29 -10.79 -3.70
N TYR A 909 -17.14 -10.04 -4.38
CA TYR A 909 -17.78 -10.47 -5.62
C TYR A 909 -17.20 -9.68 -6.76
N THR A 910 -16.70 -10.36 -7.77
CA THR A 910 -16.10 -9.78 -8.98
C THR A 910 -16.82 -10.28 -10.22
N ARG A 911 -17.24 -9.36 -11.09
CA ARG A 911 -17.80 -9.66 -12.40
C ARG A 911 -17.01 -8.93 -13.46
N GLY A 912 -16.55 -9.66 -14.47
CA GLY A 912 -15.77 -9.11 -15.56
C GLY A 912 -16.24 -9.60 -16.92
N SER A 913 -16.08 -8.78 -17.94
CA SER A 913 -16.29 -9.16 -19.34
C SER A 913 -15.20 -8.61 -20.26
N ARG A 914 -14.98 -9.30 -21.35
CA ARG A 914 -14.10 -8.88 -22.44
C ARG A 914 -14.71 -9.33 -23.74
N LEU A 915 -15.31 -8.39 -24.48
CA LEU A 915 -15.97 -8.65 -25.74
C LEU A 915 -15.23 -7.91 -26.85
N THR A 916 -15.07 -8.55 -27.98
CA THR A 916 -14.51 -7.97 -29.19
C THR A 916 -15.36 -8.44 -30.35
N ASP A 917 -15.78 -7.51 -31.22
CA ASP A 917 -16.58 -7.76 -32.40
C ASP A 917 -16.11 -6.80 -33.53
N ASN A 918 -16.56 -6.97 -34.72
CA ASN A 918 -16.32 -6.08 -35.86
C ASN A 918 -17.55 -5.24 -36.27
N ASP A 919 -18.68 -5.39 -35.59
CA ASP A 919 -19.89 -4.63 -35.84
C ASP A 919 -19.83 -3.21 -35.24
N LEU A 920 -19.62 -2.21 -36.08
CA LEU A 920 -19.61 -0.80 -35.69
C LEU A 920 -21.01 -0.20 -35.51
N ASP A 921 -22.06 -0.88 -35.95
CA ASP A 921 -23.43 -0.38 -35.81
C ASP A 921 -23.95 -0.53 -34.40
N THR A 922 -23.34 -1.44 -33.60
CA THR A 922 -23.60 -1.61 -32.16
C THR A 922 -23.34 -0.32 -31.39
N GLY A 923 -24.35 0.20 -30.67
CA GLY A 923 -24.22 1.40 -29.85
C GLY A 923 -23.36 1.19 -28.59
N PHE A 924 -22.86 2.27 -27.98
CA PHE A 924 -22.14 2.17 -26.70
C PHE A 924 -23.04 1.66 -25.57
N ASP A 925 -24.34 1.90 -25.62
CA ASP A 925 -25.33 1.36 -24.69
C ASP A 925 -25.47 -0.16 -24.85
N ASP A 926 -25.49 -0.67 -26.08
CA ASP A 926 -25.51 -2.12 -26.33
C ASP A 926 -24.19 -2.77 -25.92
N LEU A 927 -23.02 -2.18 -26.23
CA LEU A 927 -21.71 -2.64 -25.77
C LEU A 927 -21.63 -2.71 -24.25
N TRP A 928 -22.26 -1.76 -23.55
CA TRP A 928 -22.35 -1.76 -22.10
C TRP A 928 -23.26 -2.89 -21.58
N LEU A 929 -24.44 -3.06 -22.18
CA LEU A 929 -25.40 -4.09 -21.79
C LEU A 929 -24.85 -5.49 -22.06
N ASP A 930 -24.25 -5.70 -23.20
CA ASP A 930 -23.57 -6.94 -23.55
C ASP A 930 -22.46 -7.30 -22.57
N ALA A 931 -21.67 -6.30 -22.15
CA ALA A 931 -20.64 -6.52 -21.15
C ALA A 931 -21.19 -6.95 -19.78
N LEU A 932 -22.40 -6.52 -19.44
CA LEU A 932 -23.08 -6.97 -18.23
C LEU A 932 -23.69 -8.37 -18.39
N GLU A 933 -24.18 -8.72 -19.60
CA GLU A 933 -24.89 -9.98 -19.86
C GLU A 933 -23.95 -11.16 -20.17
N LYS A 934 -22.77 -10.88 -20.76
CA LYS A 934 -21.80 -11.89 -21.22
C LYS A 934 -20.50 -11.83 -20.40
N PRO A 935 -20.52 -12.21 -19.11
CA PRO A 935 -19.32 -12.20 -18.29
C PRO A 935 -18.35 -13.31 -18.73
N VAL A 936 -17.05 -13.04 -18.58
CA VAL A 936 -15.96 -14.02 -18.68
C VAL A 936 -15.38 -14.37 -17.29
N ALA A 937 -15.80 -13.64 -16.26
CA ALA A 937 -15.50 -13.90 -14.86
C ALA A 937 -16.70 -13.52 -14.01
N ASP A 938 -17.15 -14.42 -13.15
CA ASP A 938 -18.23 -14.22 -12.18
C ASP A 938 -17.89 -14.97 -10.90
N ILE A 939 -17.13 -14.30 -10.03
CA ILE A 939 -16.35 -14.94 -8.96
C ILE A 939 -16.75 -14.37 -7.61
N LEU A 940 -17.08 -15.25 -6.67
CA LEU A 940 -17.26 -14.92 -5.25
C LEU A 940 -16.09 -15.49 -4.44
N VAL A 941 -15.41 -14.63 -3.69
CA VAL A 941 -14.31 -15.01 -2.79
C VAL A 941 -14.69 -14.65 -1.35
N VAL A 942 -14.51 -15.57 -0.44
CA VAL A 942 -14.58 -15.32 1.01
C VAL A 942 -13.23 -15.70 1.61
N LYS A 943 -12.58 -14.74 2.28
CA LYS A 943 -11.26 -14.93 2.86
C LYS A 943 -11.20 -14.41 4.29
N LEU A 944 -10.75 -15.26 5.19
CA LEU A 944 -10.46 -14.89 6.58
C LEU A 944 -8.96 -15.06 6.84
N ARG A 945 -8.33 -14.00 7.33
CA ARG A 945 -6.96 -14.02 7.82
C ARG A 945 -6.94 -13.49 9.25
N TYR A 946 -6.23 -14.17 10.13
CA TYR A 946 -6.14 -13.78 11.53
C TYR A 946 -4.69 -13.77 12.02
N ARG A 947 -4.30 -12.73 12.78
CA ARG A 947 -2.97 -12.57 13.35
C ARG A 947 -2.93 -13.08 14.79
N PHE A 948 -2.06 -14.05 15.03
CA PHE A 948 -1.61 -14.43 16.37
C PHE A 948 -0.22 -13.84 16.58
N GLY A 949 -0.01 -13.07 17.65
CA GLY A 949 1.28 -12.51 18.01
C GLY A 949 1.71 -12.98 19.40
N PHE A 950 2.99 -13.35 19.54
CA PHE A 950 3.58 -13.87 20.76
C PHE A 950 4.86 -13.11 21.12
#